data_5edd87916c579e720010f4b43b779eb0
#
_entry.id   5edd87916c579e720010f4b43b779eb0
#
_cell.length_a   1.000
_cell.length_b   1.000
_cell.length_c   1.000
_cell.angle_alpha   90.00
_cell.angle_beta   90.00
_cell.angle_gamma   90.00
#
_symmetry.space_group_name_H-M   'P 1'
#
loop_
_entity.id
_entity.type
_entity.pdbx_description
1 polymer ?
#
loop_
_entity_poly.entity_id
_entity_poly.type
_entity_poly.pdbx_seq_one_letter_code
_entity_poly.pdbx_strand_id
1 'polypeptide(L)'
;MLPDDSALDLQRGQGWVRAWMDIRQGQLQSVTTDLALTQLQARSPQSPHPIALDAAQGRLNLRPWNHGLEVTTEGLVVQGAQAMPWAAGRWRVAWSPAQGAQPEQGEWQIDRADLDGLLDTAALVLPDRSGLQALQARQLKGLVRDLKGQWQGRWPTLDQYRVQGQVQALSLQSLSGKAAVGQPMWPGVQGLQVTFDATQDGGTAQLQMASGRLQLPAWLAEPLVPVQALSADLAWKRERAGWQVQVTRGKLSNAELQGEVQLTWTSPAAGQTAGTLDLQSTIKRLEARQVARYLPTALPEPARHYLRDALKQGSADNVKLKVRGNLDQFPFVQPHQGEFQVTAQLNRVTYAYAPGTGPGTSAASPLPEWPALTELTGDLLIERDSLYVKGAKARLAGAPSLAWSGLEASVPHLADPVVEVRGDARGPLNETLRLMQTPGLSRLVSQVLDKSSGNGTADIKLRLSLPVNHWEQTRAAGQLVLNGNDLTLMPQVPNLQRLRGTVQFSETGLVVQGVQGRLLGGEARLEGGLRWTPSTAEPPLPLRIQGYASADGLRQHRDWQAASRLWALMEGGASYTAVLQWRQGLPDLVVTSNLQGLSLQAPAPLGKSAESAQAFRLEYGLTPETRTAVASRWQDQFQLSIGTSLRAQLVRDIGGAQSRVLRGGISLSPDAAPAVVMPQEGLGLTARFIDLNLDQWSPWLNKLSAGTPNTANAPNSGRSGSAASSDPLPDLMPSALALSTQRLTSEGRTLHNLQVGATRQGDLWRATV
;
A
#
# COMPACT_ATOMS: atom_id res chain seq x y z
N MET A 1 66.36 -11.90 41.12
CA MET A 1 66.77 -12.67 39.92
C MET A 1 65.47 -13.04 39.21
N LEU A 2 65.32 -12.61 37.99
CA LEU A 2 64.24 -13.15 37.13
C LEU A 2 64.64 -14.61 36.80
N PRO A 3 63.70 -15.55 36.71
CA PRO A 3 64.04 -16.94 36.28
C PRO A 3 64.71 -16.86 34.90
N ASP A 4 65.69 -17.74 34.68
CA ASP A 4 66.51 -17.81 33.45
C ASP A 4 65.64 -17.97 32.17
N ASP A 5 64.42 -18.49 32.28
CA ASP A 5 63.45 -18.67 31.19
C ASP A 5 62.62 -17.37 30.85
N SER A 6 62.82 -16.30 31.61
CA SER A 6 62.05 -15.03 31.41
C SER A 6 62.89 -13.89 30.83
N ALA A 7 64.13 -14.10 30.50
CA ALA A 7 65.01 -13.09 29.97
C ALA A 7 64.63 -12.67 28.53
N LEU A 8 64.27 -11.40 28.37
CA LEU A 8 64.14 -10.76 27.04
C LEU A 8 65.56 -10.69 26.43
N ASP A 9 65.75 -11.35 25.30
CA ASP A 9 66.97 -11.25 24.50
C ASP A 9 66.95 -9.98 23.67
N LEU A 10 67.75 -8.99 24.08
CA LEU A 10 67.83 -7.69 23.38
C LEU A 10 68.76 -7.85 22.16
N GLN A 11 68.16 -7.80 20.96
CA GLN A 11 68.89 -8.00 19.71
C GLN A 11 69.43 -6.69 19.10
N ARG A 12 68.68 -5.60 19.25
CA ARG A 12 69.03 -4.28 18.71
C ARG A 12 68.35 -3.19 19.50
N GLY A 13 69.00 -2.05 19.67
CA GLY A 13 68.44 -0.86 20.28
C GLY A 13 69.49 0.24 20.42
N GLN A 14 69.08 1.52 20.37
CA GLN A 14 69.93 2.68 20.61
C GLN A 14 69.23 3.56 21.64
N GLY A 15 69.99 4.26 22.46
CA GLY A 15 69.44 5.18 23.43
C GLY A 15 70.24 5.25 24.70
N TRP A 16 69.62 5.82 25.74
CA TRP A 16 70.23 5.95 27.06
C TRP A 16 69.26 5.45 28.12
N VAL A 17 69.88 4.92 29.20
CA VAL A 17 69.21 4.46 30.41
C VAL A 17 69.96 5.06 31.60
N ARG A 18 69.18 5.68 32.51
CA ARG A 18 69.75 6.18 33.78
C ARG A 18 68.97 5.56 34.91
N ALA A 19 69.68 4.93 35.89
CA ALA A 19 69.05 4.21 36.97
C ALA A 19 69.56 4.75 38.32
N TRP A 20 68.64 4.83 39.28
CA TRP A 20 68.92 5.07 40.70
C TRP A 20 68.37 3.91 41.51
N MET A 21 69.12 3.47 42.50
CA MET A 21 68.80 2.35 43.42
C MET A 21 68.75 2.85 44.85
N ASP A 22 67.64 2.58 45.54
CA ASP A 22 67.48 2.78 46.97
C ASP A 22 67.74 1.43 47.68
N ILE A 23 68.79 1.40 48.50
CA ILE A 23 69.18 0.23 49.24
C ILE A 23 69.15 0.57 50.74
N ARG A 24 68.39 -0.18 51.55
CA ARG A 24 68.32 -0.04 53.01
C ARG A 24 68.64 -1.34 53.69
N GLN A 25 69.58 -1.30 54.67
CA GLN A 25 69.97 -2.47 55.39
C GLN A 25 70.44 -3.64 54.51
N GLY A 26 71.07 -3.33 53.35
CA GLY A 26 71.56 -4.37 52.42
C GLY A 26 70.43 -4.93 51.48
N GLN A 27 69.21 -4.47 51.59
CA GLN A 27 68.08 -4.91 50.77
C GLN A 27 67.69 -3.83 49.75
N LEU A 28 67.48 -4.23 48.49
CA LEU A 28 66.97 -3.37 47.44
C LEU A 28 65.52 -2.97 47.75
N GLN A 29 65.27 -1.69 47.89
CA GLN A 29 63.90 -1.11 48.12
C GLN A 29 63.22 -0.66 46.85
N SER A 30 63.96 0.00 45.94
CA SER A 30 63.47 0.39 44.67
C SER A 30 64.58 0.66 43.65
N VAL A 31 64.23 0.54 42.37
CA VAL A 31 65.03 1.01 41.25
C VAL A 31 64.21 1.94 40.42
N THR A 32 64.63 3.20 40.32
CA THR A 32 64.00 4.20 39.40
C THR A 32 64.87 4.30 38.16
N THR A 33 64.24 4.15 37.02
CA THR A 33 64.93 4.15 35.72
C THR A 33 64.29 5.15 34.75
N ASP A 34 65.06 6.12 34.31
CA ASP A 34 64.70 6.97 33.14
C ASP A 34 65.29 6.31 31.90
N LEU A 35 64.49 6.17 30.87
CA LEU A 35 64.92 5.58 29.60
C LEU A 35 64.42 6.37 28.41
N ALA A 36 65.23 6.41 27.35
CA ALA A 36 64.84 6.84 26.02
C ALA A 36 65.59 5.93 25.02
N LEU A 37 64.84 5.00 24.49
CA LEU A 37 65.30 3.98 23.56
C LEU A 37 64.66 4.14 22.22
N THR A 38 65.39 3.89 21.16
CA THR A 38 64.94 3.87 19.76
C THR A 38 65.38 2.61 19.06
N GLN A 39 64.60 2.19 18.07
CA GLN A 39 64.83 0.98 17.27
C GLN A 39 65.07 -0.27 18.10
N LEU A 40 64.30 -0.45 19.16
CA LEU A 40 64.40 -1.60 20.07
C LEU A 40 63.89 -2.86 19.39
N GLN A 41 64.71 -3.91 19.35
CA GLN A 41 64.31 -5.26 18.95
C GLN A 41 64.69 -6.22 20.05
N ALA A 42 63.72 -6.90 20.59
CA ALA A 42 63.90 -7.90 21.63
C ALA A 42 63.15 -9.19 21.30
N ARG A 43 63.66 -10.31 21.75
CA ARG A 43 63.02 -11.62 21.58
C ARG A 43 62.64 -12.19 22.94
N SER A 44 61.41 -12.62 23.07
CA SER A 44 60.97 -13.37 24.25
C SER A 44 61.01 -14.87 23.93
N PRO A 45 61.54 -15.72 24.81
CA PRO A 45 61.51 -17.20 24.66
C PRO A 45 60.06 -17.72 24.56
N GLN A 46 59.11 -16.98 25.10
CA GLN A 46 57.68 -17.34 25.15
C GLN A 46 56.87 -16.82 23.97
N SER A 47 57.43 -15.97 23.11
CA SER A 47 56.76 -15.42 21.93
C SER A 47 57.48 -15.80 20.63
N PRO A 48 56.78 -16.36 19.64
CA PRO A 48 57.37 -16.69 18.34
C PRO A 48 57.80 -15.47 17.52
N HIS A 49 57.39 -14.26 17.95
CA HIS A 49 57.62 -13.03 17.20
C HIS A 49 58.55 -12.06 17.98
N PRO A 50 59.47 -11.38 17.31
CA PRO A 50 60.29 -10.36 17.95
C PRO A 50 59.45 -9.16 18.34
N ILE A 51 59.72 -8.56 19.50
CA ILE A 51 59.20 -7.28 19.93
C ILE A 51 60.00 -6.19 19.23
N ALA A 52 59.38 -5.41 18.36
CA ALA A 52 59.99 -4.31 17.63
C ALA A 52 59.31 -3.00 18.02
N LEU A 53 60.08 -2.06 18.61
CA LEU A 53 59.60 -0.73 19.00
C LEU A 53 60.49 0.35 18.34
N ASP A 54 59.86 1.35 17.70
CA ASP A 54 60.59 2.48 17.13
C ASP A 54 61.11 3.42 18.22
N ALA A 55 60.30 3.62 19.27
CA ALA A 55 60.69 4.42 20.41
C ALA A 55 60.04 3.91 21.72
N ALA A 56 60.74 4.01 22.82
CA ALA A 56 60.24 3.84 24.17
C ALA A 56 60.95 4.89 25.09
N GLN A 57 60.15 5.78 25.66
CA GLN A 57 60.71 6.79 26.59
C GLN A 57 59.79 6.98 27.79
N GLY A 58 60.37 7.20 28.96
CA GLY A 58 59.62 7.43 30.18
C GLY A 58 60.40 7.02 31.42
N ARG A 59 59.74 7.01 32.56
CA ARG A 59 60.30 6.60 33.85
C ARG A 59 59.64 5.31 34.28
N LEU A 60 60.48 4.33 34.70
CA LEU A 60 60.09 3.09 35.32
C LEU A 60 60.52 3.11 36.79
N ASN A 61 59.65 2.62 37.69
CA ASN A 61 59.99 2.41 39.08
C ASN A 61 59.72 0.92 39.40
N LEU A 62 60.72 0.20 39.83
CA LEU A 62 60.70 -1.21 40.18
C LEU A 62 60.83 -1.34 41.70
N ARG A 63 59.94 -2.13 42.32
CA ARG A 63 59.95 -2.43 43.75
C ARG A 63 59.66 -3.88 43.98
N PRO A 64 60.26 -4.49 45.07
CA PRO A 64 59.80 -5.80 45.51
C PRO A 64 58.32 -5.80 45.85
N TRP A 65 57.57 -6.83 45.43
CA TRP A 65 56.16 -7.01 45.73
C TRP A 65 55.89 -8.47 46.04
N ASN A 66 55.49 -8.75 47.30
CA ASN A 66 55.38 -10.08 47.83
C ASN A 66 56.74 -10.82 47.68
N HIS A 67 56.84 -11.88 46.88
CA HIS A 67 58.04 -12.55 46.50
C HIS A 67 58.43 -12.33 45.04
N GLY A 68 57.86 -11.35 44.42
CA GLY A 68 58.09 -10.96 43.05
C GLY A 68 58.44 -9.47 42.89
N LEU A 69 57.92 -8.86 41.84
CA LEU A 69 58.29 -7.54 41.40
C LEU A 69 57.04 -6.70 41.04
N GLU A 70 57.05 -5.43 41.44
CA GLU A 70 56.16 -4.40 40.97
C GLU A 70 56.91 -3.42 40.07
N VAL A 71 56.33 -3.14 38.92
CA VAL A 71 56.79 -2.14 37.95
C VAL A 71 55.72 -1.07 37.82
N THR A 72 56.10 0.18 38.10
CA THR A 72 55.24 1.34 37.80
C THR A 72 55.89 2.24 36.76
N THR A 73 55.08 2.82 35.89
CA THR A 73 55.57 3.73 34.85
C THR A 73 55.02 5.14 35.06
N GLU A 74 55.82 6.17 34.73
CA GLU A 74 55.39 7.54 34.68
C GLU A 74 55.75 8.14 33.32
N GLY A 75 54.75 8.67 32.59
CA GLY A 75 54.98 9.30 31.29
C GLY A 75 55.55 8.35 30.25
N LEU A 76 55.29 7.05 30.37
CA LEU A 76 55.80 6.07 29.41
C LEU A 76 55.10 6.27 28.07
N VAL A 77 55.88 6.60 27.06
CA VAL A 77 55.41 6.63 25.65
C VAL A 77 56.11 5.49 24.92
N VAL A 78 55.33 4.61 24.30
CA VAL A 78 55.81 3.51 23.48
C VAL A 78 55.29 3.70 22.08
N GLN A 79 56.13 3.52 21.08
CA GLN A 79 55.80 3.58 19.68
C GLN A 79 56.25 2.24 19.02
N GLY A 80 55.33 1.47 18.50
CA GLY A 80 55.60 0.31 17.69
C GLY A 80 55.99 0.69 16.27
N ALA A 81 56.61 -0.22 15.51
CA ALA A 81 57.16 0.01 14.18
C ALA A 81 56.15 0.45 13.10
N GLN A 82 54.84 0.42 13.38
CA GLN A 82 53.76 0.83 12.50
C GLN A 82 52.60 1.53 13.24
N ALA A 83 52.79 1.82 14.55
CA ALA A 83 51.73 2.33 15.40
C ALA A 83 51.94 3.79 15.81
N MET A 84 50.84 4.54 16.03
CA MET A 84 50.91 5.87 16.63
C MET A 84 51.43 5.78 18.08
N PRO A 85 52.19 6.78 18.58
CA PRO A 85 52.64 6.80 19.97
C PRO A 85 51.41 6.82 20.90
N TRP A 86 51.47 5.99 21.97
CA TRP A 86 50.40 5.95 22.96
C TRP A 86 50.27 7.28 23.73
N ALA A 87 49.06 7.58 24.18
CA ALA A 87 48.88 8.59 25.17
C ALA A 87 49.63 8.24 26.45
N ALA A 88 50.46 9.12 26.93
CA ALA A 88 51.21 8.92 28.14
C ALA A 88 50.26 8.69 29.33
N GLY A 89 50.37 7.51 29.95
CA GLY A 89 49.58 7.09 31.12
C GLY A 89 50.47 6.52 32.22
N ARG A 90 49.91 6.32 33.41
CA ARG A 90 50.56 5.61 34.49
C ARG A 90 50.15 4.14 34.44
N TRP A 91 51.12 3.24 34.39
CA TRP A 91 50.89 1.83 34.39
C TRP A 91 51.53 1.21 35.63
N ARG A 92 50.90 0.25 36.23
CA ARG A 92 51.38 -0.56 37.34
C ARG A 92 51.18 -2.02 36.96
N VAL A 93 52.22 -2.83 37.08
CA VAL A 93 52.16 -4.28 36.92
C VAL A 93 52.92 -4.88 38.13
N ALA A 94 52.22 -5.71 38.86
CA ALA A 94 52.81 -6.46 39.99
C ALA A 94 52.64 -7.94 39.73
N TRP A 95 53.66 -8.68 39.92
CA TRP A 95 53.70 -10.15 39.64
C TRP A 95 54.47 -10.87 40.74
N SER A 96 54.00 -12.03 41.14
CA SER A 96 54.59 -12.94 42.10
C SER A 96 54.63 -14.35 41.55
N PRO A 97 55.83 -15.02 41.52
CA PRO A 97 55.95 -16.39 41.05
C PRO A 97 55.21 -17.37 41.97
N ALA A 98 54.97 -18.59 41.48
CA ALA A 98 54.40 -19.66 42.28
C ALA A 98 55.35 -20.07 43.44
N GLN A 99 54.79 -20.24 44.63
CA GLN A 99 55.54 -20.66 45.83
C GLN A 99 54.75 -21.72 46.60
N GLY A 100 55.30 -22.93 46.66
CA GLY A 100 54.61 -24.04 47.33
C GLY A 100 53.23 -24.31 46.77
N ALA A 101 52.17 -24.15 47.61
CA ALA A 101 50.79 -24.32 47.22
C ALA A 101 50.16 -23.04 46.62
N GLN A 102 50.85 -21.88 46.66
CA GLN A 102 50.35 -20.63 46.09
C GLN A 102 50.64 -20.58 44.60
N PRO A 103 49.62 -20.42 43.74
CA PRO A 103 49.85 -20.31 42.32
C PRO A 103 50.52 -18.98 41.98
N GLU A 104 51.09 -18.88 40.79
CA GLU A 104 51.56 -17.66 40.22
C GLU A 104 50.35 -16.67 40.14
N GLN A 105 50.58 -15.42 40.56
CA GLN A 105 49.52 -14.40 40.57
C GLN A 105 50.10 -13.04 40.20
N GLY A 106 49.22 -12.20 39.67
CA GLY A 106 49.57 -10.82 39.38
C GLY A 106 48.38 -9.89 39.27
N GLU A 107 48.70 -8.63 39.27
CA GLU A 107 47.77 -7.58 39.06
C GLU A 107 48.38 -6.47 38.20
N TRP A 108 47.54 -5.80 37.44
CA TRP A 108 47.95 -4.65 36.64
C TRP A 108 46.90 -3.57 36.68
N GLN A 109 47.34 -2.34 36.52
CA GLN A 109 46.49 -1.17 36.46
C GLN A 109 47.02 -0.19 35.43
N ILE A 110 46.09 0.36 34.60
CA ILE A 110 46.36 1.38 33.59
C ILE A 110 45.36 2.49 33.80
N ASP A 111 45.84 3.70 34.11
CA ASP A 111 44.98 4.85 34.35
C ASP A 111 44.36 5.39 33.05
N ARG A 112 45.11 5.39 31.97
CA ARG A 112 44.73 5.84 30.66
C ARG A 112 45.54 5.20 29.57
N ALA A 113 44.88 4.77 28.49
CA ALA A 113 45.51 4.31 27.27
C ALA A 113 44.57 4.39 26.07
N ASP A 114 45.15 4.48 24.88
CA ASP A 114 44.36 4.34 23.64
C ASP A 114 44.17 2.84 23.37
N LEU A 115 42.96 2.46 22.99
CA LEU A 115 42.55 1.06 22.87
C LEU A 115 43.28 0.36 21.70
N ASP A 116 43.52 1.04 20.60
CA ASP A 116 44.28 0.55 19.47
C ASP A 116 45.75 0.28 19.86
N GLY A 117 46.42 1.21 20.59
CA GLY A 117 47.73 1.00 21.12
C GLY A 117 47.84 -0.15 22.12
N LEU A 118 46.82 -0.35 22.97
CA LEU A 118 46.76 -1.53 23.86
C LEU A 118 46.67 -2.84 23.07
N LEU A 119 45.87 -2.88 22.00
CA LEU A 119 45.75 -4.06 21.13
C LEU A 119 47.08 -4.38 20.42
N ASP A 120 47.74 -3.35 19.93
CA ASP A 120 49.02 -3.52 19.27
C ASP A 120 50.07 -4.08 20.25
N THR A 121 50.06 -3.61 21.49
CA THR A 121 50.97 -4.14 22.54
C THR A 121 50.62 -5.56 22.95
N ALA A 122 49.31 -5.81 23.16
CA ALA A 122 48.87 -7.18 23.48
C ALA A 122 49.26 -8.16 22.35
N ALA A 123 49.24 -7.71 21.10
CA ALA A 123 49.71 -8.53 19.99
C ALA A 123 51.22 -8.83 20.00
N LEU A 124 52.03 -8.02 20.71
CA LEU A 124 53.45 -8.29 20.86
C LEU A 124 53.72 -9.37 21.92
N VAL A 125 52.87 -9.49 22.92
CA VAL A 125 53.08 -10.32 24.11
C VAL A 125 52.30 -11.64 24.04
N LEU A 126 51.11 -11.64 23.41
CA LEU A 126 50.26 -12.84 23.37
C LEU A 126 50.70 -13.83 22.29
N PRO A 127 50.80 -15.13 22.62
CA PRO A 127 51.20 -16.14 21.65
C PRO A 127 50.10 -16.42 20.60
N ASP A 128 48.83 -16.38 21.00
CA ASP A 128 47.69 -16.49 20.08
C ASP A 128 47.14 -15.11 19.73
N ARG A 129 47.26 -14.74 18.45
CA ARG A 129 46.85 -13.46 17.89
C ARG A 129 45.53 -13.50 17.14
N SER A 130 44.91 -14.67 17.01
CA SER A 130 43.71 -14.83 16.16
C SER A 130 42.55 -13.94 16.59
N GLY A 131 42.27 -13.86 17.90
CA GLY A 131 41.28 -12.98 18.47
C GLY A 131 41.59 -11.48 18.32
N LEU A 132 42.89 -11.13 18.52
CA LEU A 132 43.37 -9.74 18.38
C LEU A 132 43.29 -9.24 16.93
N GLN A 133 43.70 -10.08 15.96
CA GLN A 133 43.60 -9.77 14.54
C GLN A 133 42.15 -9.52 14.11
N ALA A 134 41.21 -10.31 14.64
CA ALA A 134 39.79 -10.11 14.40
C ALA A 134 39.29 -8.75 14.96
N LEU A 135 39.81 -8.29 16.10
CA LEU A 135 39.48 -6.97 16.68
C LEU A 135 40.15 -5.82 15.92
N GLN A 136 41.45 -6.00 15.55
CA GLN A 136 42.17 -5.01 14.74
C GLN A 136 41.53 -4.80 13.36
N ALA A 137 41.07 -5.87 12.71
CA ALA A 137 40.35 -5.79 11.42
C ALA A 137 39.08 -4.95 11.50
N ARG A 138 38.53 -4.75 12.70
CA ARG A 138 37.31 -3.94 12.95
C ARG A 138 37.62 -2.49 13.27
N GLN A 139 38.86 -2.04 13.21
CA GLN A 139 39.26 -0.68 13.53
C GLN A 139 38.76 -0.26 14.92
N LEU A 140 38.99 -1.10 15.92
CA LEU A 140 38.61 -0.84 17.30
C LEU A 140 39.35 0.39 17.82
N LYS A 141 38.62 1.47 18.19
CA LYS A 141 39.17 2.71 18.73
C LYS A 141 38.44 3.11 19.99
N GLY A 142 39.12 3.80 20.87
CA GLY A 142 38.54 4.33 22.10
C GLY A 142 39.60 4.72 23.12
N LEU A 143 39.19 5.42 24.15
CA LEU A 143 40.03 5.80 25.27
C LEU A 143 39.68 4.92 26.48
N VAL A 144 40.63 4.10 26.90
CA VAL A 144 40.50 3.28 28.10
C VAL A 144 40.85 4.11 29.32
N ARG A 145 40.09 3.97 30.40
CA ARG A 145 40.36 4.59 31.71
C ARG A 145 40.17 3.58 32.83
N ASP A 146 41.01 3.73 33.90
CA ASP A 146 40.91 2.94 35.12
C ASP A 146 40.87 1.44 34.89
N LEU A 147 41.64 0.96 33.91
CA LEU A 147 41.67 -0.45 33.57
C LEU A 147 42.51 -1.19 34.65
N LYS A 148 41.91 -2.21 35.26
CA LYS A 148 42.51 -3.03 36.30
C LYS A 148 42.30 -4.49 35.95
N GLY A 149 43.34 -5.27 36.17
CA GLY A 149 43.28 -6.72 36.03
C GLY A 149 44.01 -7.41 37.13
N GLN A 150 43.50 -8.57 37.48
CA GLN A 150 44.16 -9.52 38.37
C GLN A 150 44.09 -10.92 37.75
N TRP A 151 45.09 -11.74 37.99
CA TRP A 151 45.11 -13.10 37.48
C TRP A 151 45.77 -14.05 38.46
N GLN A 152 45.41 -15.33 38.35
CA GLN A 152 46.06 -16.48 38.99
C GLN A 152 46.31 -17.55 37.95
N GLY A 153 47.41 -18.28 38.11
CA GLY A 153 47.85 -19.28 37.16
C GLY A 153 49.04 -18.83 36.32
N ARG A 154 49.68 -19.78 35.69
CA ARG A 154 50.91 -19.52 34.91
C ARG A 154 50.54 -18.91 33.53
N TRP A 155 51.18 -17.80 33.22
CA TRP A 155 51.06 -17.20 31.91
C TRP A 155 51.61 -18.11 30.79
N PRO A 156 50.96 -18.30 29.62
CA PRO A 156 49.71 -17.66 29.17
C PRO A 156 48.42 -18.41 29.49
N THR A 157 48.47 -19.57 30.16
CA THR A 157 47.31 -20.38 30.55
C THR A 157 46.87 -20.03 31.97
N LEU A 158 46.06 -18.99 32.07
CA LEU A 158 45.53 -18.48 33.33
C LEU A 158 44.41 -19.36 33.86
N ASP A 159 44.43 -19.69 35.17
CA ASP A 159 43.37 -20.44 35.85
C ASP A 159 42.15 -19.51 36.12
N GLN A 160 42.44 -18.30 36.60
CA GLN A 160 41.43 -17.30 36.87
C GLN A 160 41.93 -15.91 36.48
N TYR A 161 41.01 -15.10 35.98
CA TYR A 161 41.28 -13.67 35.78
C TYR A 161 40.05 -12.84 36.02
N ARG A 162 40.24 -11.56 36.37
CA ARG A 162 39.21 -10.51 36.44
C ARG A 162 39.76 -9.22 35.87
N VAL A 163 38.99 -8.61 34.97
CA VAL A 163 39.36 -7.36 34.32
C VAL A 163 38.20 -6.37 34.45
N GLN A 164 38.50 -5.18 34.97
CA GLN A 164 37.55 -4.09 35.17
C GLN A 164 38.05 -2.82 34.52
N GLY A 165 37.14 -2.01 33.95
CA GLY A 165 37.55 -0.74 33.38
C GLY A 165 36.44 -0.01 32.68
N GLN A 166 36.81 1.14 32.11
CA GLN A 166 35.94 1.97 31.31
C GLN A 166 36.57 2.20 29.95
N VAL A 167 35.74 2.19 28.89
CA VAL A 167 36.12 2.59 27.54
C VAL A 167 35.23 3.75 27.15
N GLN A 168 35.82 4.88 26.79
CA GLN A 168 35.11 6.08 26.32
C GLN A 168 35.25 6.20 24.81
N ALA A 169 34.22 6.74 24.17
CA ALA A 169 34.17 6.97 22.71
C ALA A 169 34.50 5.72 21.88
N LEU A 170 34.10 4.53 22.38
CA LEU A 170 34.32 3.25 21.69
C LEU A 170 33.72 3.34 20.28
N SER A 171 34.58 3.03 19.31
CA SER A 171 34.22 2.87 17.91
C SER A 171 34.69 1.54 17.40
N LEU A 172 33.79 0.80 16.80
CA LEU A 172 34.01 -0.54 16.25
C LEU A 172 33.23 -0.65 14.94
N GLN A 173 33.88 -0.99 13.85
CA GLN A 173 33.20 -1.25 12.59
C GLN A 173 32.60 -2.66 12.55
N SER A 174 31.39 -2.77 11.98
CA SER A 174 30.84 -4.05 11.62
C SER A 174 31.63 -4.65 10.45
N LEU A 175 31.88 -5.94 10.45
CA LEU A 175 32.45 -6.62 9.28
C LEU A 175 31.39 -6.66 8.17
N SER A 176 31.69 -6.00 7.06
CA SER A 176 30.87 -6.06 5.85
C SER A 176 31.23 -7.36 5.10
N GLY A 177 30.31 -8.33 5.10
CA GLY A 177 30.46 -9.57 4.35
C GLY A 177 29.47 -10.62 4.84
N LYS A 178 29.16 -11.61 4.00
CA LYS A 178 28.48 -12.82 4.47
C LYS A 178 29.41 -13.46 5.50
N ALA A 179 28.98 -13.49 6.76
CA ALA A 179 29.71 -14.19 7.79
C ALA A 179 30.00 -15.62 7.32
N ALA A 180 31.23 -16.07 7.43
CA ALA A 180 31.51 -17.48 7.24
C ALA A 180 30.66 -18.28 8.25
N VAL A 181 30.10 -19.38 7.79
CA VAL A 181 29.24 -20.24 8.64
C VAL A 181 29.90 -20.47 9.97
N GLY A 182 29.26 -20.05 11.08
CA GLY A 182 29.74 -20.19 12.44
C GLY A 182 30.51 -19.03 13.05
N GLN A 183 30.70 -17.91 12.33
CA GLN A 183 31.30 -16.71 12.95
C GLN A 183 30.18 -15.79 13.54
N PRO A 184 30.36 -15.33 14.81
CA PRO A 184 29.40 -14.42 15.42
C PRO A 184 29.42 -13.08 14.69
N MET A 185 28.25 -12.64 14.27
CA MET A 185 28.07 -11.33 13.65
C MET A 185 27.99 -10.27 14.74
N TRP A 186 29.05 -9.47 14.89
CA TRP A 186 29.08 -8.39 15.87
C TRP A 186 28.56 -7.09 15.28
N PRO A 187 27.78 -6.31 16.07
CA PRO A 187 27.38 -4.98 15.64
C PRO A 187 28.57 -4.05 15.54
N GLY A 188 28.48 -3.06 14.65
CA GLY A 188 29.35 -1.89 14.72
C GLY A 188 28.74 -0.83 15.64
N VAL A 189 29.59 -0.05 16.28
CA VAL A 189 29.18 1.05 17.17
C VAL A 189 30.09 2.26 16.97
N GLN A 190 29.58 3.45 17.23
CA GLN A 190 30.37 4.67 17.21
C GLN A 190 29.89 5.58 18.33
N GLY A 191 30.82 5.96 19.24
CA GLY A 191 30.55 6.87 20.34
C GLY A 191 30.00 6.20 21.61
N LEU A 192 30.22 4.87 21.78
CA LEU A 192 29.77 4.12 22.95
C LEU A 192 30.72 4.32 24.14
N GLN A 193 30.15 4.50 25.31
CA GLN A 193 30.85 4.40 26.60
C GLN A 193 30.49 3.06 27.23
N VAL A 194 31.50 2.31 27.71
CA VAL A 194 31.35 1.00 28.32
C VAL A 194 32.08 0.99 29.65
N THR A 195 31.38 0.62 30.71
CA THR A 195 31.99 0.25 32.00
C THR A 195 31.77 -1.23 32.21
N PHE A 196 32.81 -1.99 32.46
CA PHE A 196 32.73 -3.45 32.50
C PHE A 196 33.52 -4.08 33.67
N ASP A 197 33.08 -5.28 34.05
CA ASP A 197 33.72 -6.18 34.98
C ASP A 197 33.60 -7.62 34.41
N ALA A 198 34.71 -8.21 34.01
CA ALA A 198 34.76 -9.45 33.27
C ALA A 198 35.67 -10.46 33.92
N THR A 199 35.26 -11.72 33.93
CA THR A 199 36.01 -12.89 34.35
C THR A 199 36.01 -13.94 33.23
N GLN A 200 36.78 -15.04 33.39
CA GLN A 200 36.77 -16.17 32.45
C GLN A 200 35.40 -16.84 32.31
N ASP A 201 34.52 -16.73 33.32
CA ASP A 201 33.22 -17.38 33.38
C ASP A 201 32.07 -16.46 33.01
N GLY A 202 32.33 -15.15 32.87
CA GLY A 202 31.32 -14.17 32.55
C GLY A 202 31.65 -12.77 32.99
N GLY A 203 30.65 -11.90 32.97
CA GLY A 203 30.86 -10.52 33.39
C GLY A 203 29.57 -9.67 33.27
N THR A 204 29.74 -8.41 33.59
CA THR A 204 28.71 -7.37 33.46
C THR A 204 29.28 -6.17 32.73
N ALA A 205 28.43 -5.45 32.00
CA ALA A 205 28.78 -4.16 31.41
C ALA A 205 27.62 -3.18 31.47
N GLN A 206 27.95 -1.94 31.67
CA GLN A 206 27.01 -0.81 31.50
C GLN A 206 27.39 -0.06 30.23
N LEU A 207 26.43 0.05 29.34
CA LEU A 207 26.57 0.71 28.06
C LEU A 207 25.87 2.05 28.10
N GLN A 208 26.50 3.11 27.65
CA GLN A 208 25.93 4.45 27.55
C GLN A 208 26.39 5.14 26.27
N MET A 209 25.48 5.83 25.61
CA MET A 209 25.78 6.63 24.43
C MET A 209 24.89 7.89 24.44
N ALA A 210 25.48 9.06 24.42
CA ALA A 210 24.74 10.33 24.38
C ALA A 210 24.50 10.84 22.94
N SER A 211 25.31 10.38 21.99
CA SER A 211 25.16 10.64 20.55
C SER A 211 26.08 9.68 19.80
N GLY A 212 25.55 9.04 18.77
CA GLY A 212 26.36 8.08 18.00
C GLY A 212 25.55 7.31 16.97
N ARG A 213 26.10 6.15 16.58
CA ARG A 213 25.49 5.28 15.57
C ARG A 213 25.70 3.81 15.94
N LEU A 214 24.67 3.01 15.67
CA LEU A 214 24.77 1.56 15.65
C LEU A 214 24.79 1.07 14.20
N GLN A 215 25.62 0.07 13.91
CA GLN A 215 25.68 -0.61 12.62
C GLN A 215 25.24 -2.07 12.81
N LEU A 216 24.11 -2.43 12.25
CA LEU A 216 23.44 -3.73 12.47
C LEU A 216 23.20 -4.47 11.14
N PRO A 217 24.23 -4.68 10.27
CA PRO A 217 24.05 -5.21 8.91
C PRO A 217 23.52 -6.65 8.88
N ALA A 218 23.71 -7.38 9.97
CA ALA A 218 23.24 -8.74 10.10
C ALA A 218 21.74 -8.85 10.35
N TRP A 219 21.17 -7.83 10.99
CA TRP A 219 19.81 -7.88 11.52
C TRP A 219 18.84 -6.93 10.83
N LEU A 220 19.32 -5.80 10.32
CA LEU A 220 18.46 -4.77 9.74
C LEU A 220 18.77 -4.55 8.26
N ALA A 221 17.72 -4.32 7.48
CA ALA A 221 17.83 -4.02 6.06
C ALA A 221 18.55 -2.69 5.80
N GLU A 222 18.29 -1.66 6.65
CA GLU A 222 19.05 -0.43 6.73
C GLU A 222 19.99 -0.51 7.94
N PRO A 223 21.28 -0.83 7.76
CA PRO A 223 22.15 -1.20 8.85
C PRO A 223 22.52 -0.06 9.79
N LEU A 224 22.36 1.20 9.37
CA LEU A 224 22.77 2.38 10.14
C LEU A 224 21.60 2.94 10.94
N VAL A 225 21.65 2.78 12.27
CA VAL A 225 20.68 3.33 13.20
C VAL A 225 21.31 4.52 13.94
N PRO A 226 20.83 5.75 13.71
CA PRO A 226 21.27 6.90 14.49
C PRO A 226 20.78 6.76 15.93
N VAL A 227 21.60 7.17 16.90
CA VAL A 227 21.31 7.10 18.32
C VAL A 227 21.46 8.51 18.93
N GLN A 228 20.44 8.99 19.63
CA GLN A 228 20.49 10.19 20.44
C GLN A 228 20.79 9.87 21.90
N ALA A 229 20.23 8.78 22.39
CA ALA A 229 20.59 8.25 23.69
C ALA A 229 20.42 6.72 23.71
N LEU A 230 21.40 6.04 24.29
CA LEU A 230 21.35 4.61 24.57
C LEU A 230 21.86 4.36 25.97
N SER A 231 21.18 3.50 26.71
CA SER A 231 21.67 2.93 27.95
C SER A 231 21.28 1.45 28.03
N ALA A 232 22.17 0.60 28.50
CA ALA A 232 21.86 -0.81 28.72
C ALA A 232 22.75 -1.41 29.80
N ASP A 233 22.17 -2.31 30.61
CA ASP A 233 22.91 -3.20 31.49
C ASP A 233 23.00 -4.57 30.84
N LEU A 234 24.22 -5.03 30.60
CA LEU A 234 24.54 -6.27 29.96
C LEU A 234 25.19 -7.20 31.00
N ALA A 235 24.78 -8.46 30.98
CA ALA A 235 25.46 -9.54 31.70
C ALA A 235 25.69 -10.71 30.75
N TRP A 236 26.83 -11.39 30.91
CA TRP A 236 27.10 -12.64 30.17
C TRP A 236 27.70 -13.65 31.10
N LYS A 237 27.41 -14.91 30.86
CA LYS A 237 27.97 -16.04 31.62
C LYS A 237 28.20 -17.21 30.70
N ARG A 238 29.22 -17.99 31.06
CA ARG A 238 29.52 -19.27 30.43
C ARG A 238 28.70 -20.37 31.12
N GLU A 239 27.91 -21.08 30.35
CA GLU A 239 27.17 -22.26 30.80
C GLU A 239 27.73 -23.53 30.15
N ARG A 240 27.27 -24.70 30.60
CA ARG A 240 27.75 -26.01 30.07
C ARG A 240 27.57 -26.13 28.56
N ALA A 241 26.52 -25.50 27.99
CA ALA A 241 26.16 -25.56 26.58
C ALA A 241 26.69 -24.39 25.75
N GLY A 242 27.42 -23.42 26.35
CA GLY A 242 27.93 -22.24 25.64
C GLY A 242 27.76 -20.95 26.42
N TRP A 243 27.51 -19.86 25.72
CA TRP A 243 27.34 -18.52 26.32
C TRP A 243 25.90 -18.13 26.46
N GLN A 244 25.55 -17.51 27.59
CA GLN A 244 24.29 -16.78 27.75
C GLN A 244 24.59 -15.28 27.88
N VAL A 245 23.85 -14.45 27.13
CA VAL A 245 23.94 -12.99 27.16
C VAL A 245 22.57 -12.42 27.54
N GLN A 246 22.54 -11.52 28.51
CA GLN A 246 21.34 -10.92 29.04
C GLN A 246 21.44 -9.41 29.00
N VAL A 247 20.42 -8.73 28.46
CA VAL A 247 20.20 -7.28 28.57
C VAL A 247 18.97 -7.05 29.44
N THR A 248 19.14 -6.42 30.60
CA THR A 248 18.07 -6.27 31.58
C THR A 248 17.36 -4.92 31.50
N ARG A 249 18.06 -3.85 31.14
CA ARG A 249 17.56 -2.47 31.09
C ARG A 249 18.09 -1.76 29.85
N GLY A 250 17.72 -2.24 28.68
CA GLY A 250 18.06 -1.58 27.42
C GLY A 250 17.09 -0.44 27.11
N LYS A 251 17.59 0.75 26.84
CA LYS A 251 16.81 1.91 26.38
C LYS A 251 17.50 2.53 25.17
N LEU A 252 16.73 2.82 24.15
CA LEU A 252 17.19 3.46 22.92
C LEU A 252 16.24 4.59 22.56
N SER A 253 16.77 5.75 22.24
CA SER A 253 16.00 6.86 21.67
C SER A 253 16.74 7.53 20.52
N ASN A 254 15.96 7.92 19.52
CA ASN A 254 16.37 8.79 18.42
C ASN A 254 15.18 9.63 17.96
N ALA A 255 15.29 10.34 16.83
CA ALA A 255 14.21 11.16 16.29
C ALA A 255 12.98 10.35 15.85
N GLU A 256 13.10 9.05 15.63
CA GLU A 256 12.12 8.18 14.98
C GLU A 256 11.44 7.21 15.94
N LEU A 257 12.16 6.82 16.98
CA LEU A 257 11.65 5.87 17.99
C LEU A 257 12.18 6.17 19.40
N GLN A 258 11.40 5.76 20.38
CA GLN A 258 11.81 5.67 21.77
C GLN A 258 11.35 4.32 22.31
N GLY A 259 12.30 3.46 22.67
CA GLY A 259 11.99 2.09 23.07
C GLY A 259 12.82 1.58 24.23
N GLU A 260 12.31 0.53 24.89
CA GLU A 260 12.97 -0.26 25.91
C GLU A 260 13.05 -1.71 25.44
N VAL A 261 14.11 -2.40 25.82
CA VAL A 261 14.32 -3.79 25.44
C VAL A 261 14.89 -4.59 26.62
N GLN A 262 14.42 -5.80 26.77
CA GLN A 262 14.97 -6.84 27.62
C GLN A 262 15.15 -8.08 26.78
N LEU A 263 16.30 -8.74 26.89
CA LEU A 263 16.54 -9.98 26.16
C LEU A 263 17.47 -10.90 26.92
N THR A 264 17.30 -12.18 26.68
CA THR A 264 18.24 -13.24 27.03
C THR A 264 18.50 -14.06 25.77
N TRP A 265 19.75 -14.14 25.37
CA TRP A 265 20.17 -14.95 24.24
C TRP A 265 21.12 -16.06 24.76
N THR A 266 20.91 -17.27 24.26
CA THR A 266 21.78 -18.42 24.56
C THR A 266 22.39 -18.92 23.25
N SER A 267 23.67 -19.14 23.23
CA SER A 267 24.40 -19.61 22.06
C SER A 267 23.84 -20.93 21.53
N PRO A 268 23.98 -21.17 20.21
CA PRO A 268 23.43 -22.37 19.58
C PRO A 268 24.03 -23.65 20.16
N ALA A 269 23.17 -24.65 20.35
CA ALA A 269 23.60 -26.01 20.63
C ALA A 269 24.18 -26.70 19.38
N ALA A 270 24.82 -27.86 19.54
CA ALA A 270 25.33 -28.61 18.41
C ALA A 270 24.25 -28.86 17.35
N GLY A 271 24.52 -28.48 16.11
CA GLY A 271 23.58 -28.59 14.97
C GLY A 271 22.62 -27.43 14.79
N GLN A 272 22.66 -26.41 15.63
CA GLN A 272 21.91 -25.13 15.49
C GLN A 272 22.84 -24.02 15.00
N THR A 273 22.31 -22.98 14.41
CA THR A 273 23.10 -21.87 13.84
C THR A 273 22.87 -20.53 14.55
N ALA A 274 21.67 -20.25 15.05
CA ALA A 274 21.29 -18.93 15.55
C ALA A 274 21.06 -18.86 17.07
N GLY A 275 20.88 -20.00 17.76
CA GLY A 275 20.65 -20.06 19.20
C GLY A 275 19.19 -19.73 19.61
N THR A 276 18.99 -19.63 20.94
CA THR A 276 17.68 -19.39 21.54
C THR A 276 17.60 -17.95 22.06
N LEU A 277 16.50 -17.28 21.76
CA LEU A 277 16.20 -15.90 22.17
C LEU A 277 14.93 -15.83 23.02
N ASP A 278 14.96 -15.06 24.11
CA ASP A 278 13.79 -14.54 24.81
C ASP A 278 13.94 -13.01 24.83
N LEU A 279 13.13 -12.33 24.01
CA LEU A 279 13.18 -10.88 23.82
C LEU A 279 11.81 -10.26 24.05
N GLN A 280 11.80 -9.19 24.84
CA GLN A 280 10.66 -8.33 25.02
C GLN A 280 11.08 -6.89 24.79
N SER A 281 10.34 -6.18 23.95
CA SER A 281 10.59 -4.78 23.67
C SER A 281 9.29 -3.99 23.69
N THR A 282 9.37 -2.76 24.17
CA THR A 282 8.26 -1.80 24.11
C THR A 282 8.77 -0.52 23.48
N ILE A 283 8.15 -0.11 22.39
CA ILE A 283 8.44 1.15 21.69
C ILE A 283 7.25 2.06 21.91
N LYS A 284 7.46 3.23 22.53
CA LYS A 284 6.39 4.18 22.83
C LYS A 284 5.75 4.71 21.57
N ARG A 285 6.58 5.04 20.57
CA ARG A 285 6.16 5.57 19.28
C ARG A 285 7.18 5.21 18.20
N LEU A 286 6.67 4.81 17.04
CA LEU A 286 7.46 4.53 15.83
C LEU A 286 6.79 5.21 14.65
N GLU A 287 7.48 6.09 13.96
CA GLU A 287 6.98 6.76 12.76
C GLU A 287 6.80 5.75 11.62
N ALA A 288 5.61 5.74 11.01
CA ALA A 288 5.24 4.74 9.98
C ALA A 288 6.22 4.73 8.79
N ARG A 289 6.65 5.89 8.34
CA ARG A 289 7.62 6.02 7.22
C ARG A 289 8.96 5.38 7.53
N GLN A 290 9.34 5.30 8.79
CA GLN A 290 10.64 4.80 9.23
C GLN A 290 10.63 3.32 9.62
N VAL A 291 9.47 2.68 9.61
CA VAL A 291 9.34 1.23 9.92
C VAL A 291 10.30 0.40 9.08
N ALA A 292 10.46 0.74 7.80
CA ALA A 292 11.34 0.01 6.87
C ALA A 292 12.79 -0.12 7.37
N ARG A 293 13.30 0.89 8.08
CA ARG A 293 14.66 0.89 8.67
C ARG A 293 14.85 -0.20 9.70
N TYR A 294 13.80 -0.49 10.46
CA TYR A 294 13.85 -1.43 11.59
C TYR A 294 13.36 -2.84 11.22
N LEU A 295 13.09 -3.09 9.93
CA LEU A 295 12.67 -4.42 9.47
C LEU A 295 13.88 -5.38 9.44
N PRO A 296 13.71 -6.59 9.96
CA PRO A 296 14.78 -7.58 9.97
C PRO A 296 15.10 -8.09 8.55
N THR A 297 16.38 -8.41 8.34
CA THR A 297 16.85 -9.04 7.08
C THR A 297 16.23 -10.42 6.83
N ALA A 298 15.71 -11.06 7.88
CA ALA A 298 14.98 -12.32 7.79
C ALA A 298 13.64 -12.20 7.03
N LEU A 299 13.07 -10.99 6.93
CA LEU A 299 11.92 -10.73 6.08
C LEU A 299 12.32 -10.76 4.59
N PRO A 300 11.54 -11.44 3.72
CA PRO A 300 11.80 -11.43 2.28
C PRO A 300 11.88 -10.01 1.71
N GLU A 301 12.78 -9.80 0.77
CA GLU A 301 13.02 -8.49 0.17
C GLU A 301 11.76 -7.85 -0.44
N PRO A 302 10.88 -8.59 -1.16
CA PRO A 302 9.64 -8.02 -1.67
C PRO A 302 8.72 -7.47 -0.57
N ALA A 303 8.63 -8.16 0.58
CA ALA A 303 7.83 -7.71 1.72
C ALA A 303 8.38 -6.43 2.36
N ARG A 304 9.71 -6.31 2.46
CA ARG A 304 10.38 -5.10 2.96
C ARG A 304 10.16 -3.91 2.04
N HIS A 305 10.28 -4.10 0.72
CA HIS A 305 10.00 -3.07 -0.28
C HIS A 305 8.54 -2.64 -0.23
N TYR A 306 7.63 -3.60 -0.16
CA TYR A 306 6.21 -3.32 -0.04
C TYR A 306 5.91 -2.45 1.19
N LEU A 307 6.38 -2.81 2.39
CA LEU A 307 6.13 -2.04 3.62
C LEU A 307 6.72 -0.64 3.55
N ARG A 308 7.91 -0.46 2.96
CA ARG A 308 8.53 0.85 2.74
C ARG A 308 7.66 1.74 1.85
N ASP A 309 7.09 1.16 0.78
CA ASP A 309 6.31 1.89 -0.20
C ASP A 309 4.84 2.06 0.22
N ALA A 310 4.33 1.19 1.08
CA ALA A 310 2.95 1.23 1.58
C ALA A 310 2.75 2.21 2.74
N LEU A 311 3.71 2.35 3.65
CA LEU A 311 3.60 3.19 4.84
C LEU A 311 4.10 4.61 4.55
N LYS A 312 3.17 5.58 4.42
CA LYS A 312 3.52 6.95 3.99
C LYS A 312 3.59 7.95 5.13
N GLN A 313 2.66 7.92 6.07
CA GLN A 313 2.53 8.88 7.18
C GLN A 313 1.89 8.22 8.40
N GLY A 314 1.96 8.91 9.54
CA GLY A 314 1.39 8.46 10.81
C GLY A 314 2.40 7.75 11.71
N SER A 315 1.92 7.16 12.78
CA SER A 315 2.75 6.43 13.74
C SER A 315 2.08 5.15 14.22
N ALA A 316 2.90 4.25 14.74
CA ALA A 316 2.49 3.14 15.58
C ALA A 316 2.89 3.45 17.03
N ASP A 317 1.91 3.49 17.91
CA ASP A 317 2.12 3.81 19.32
C ASP A 317 2.02 2.52 20.17
N ASN A 318 2.67 2.48 21.33
CA ASN A 318 2.66 1.34 22.25
C ASN A 318 3.02 -0.01 21.58
N VAL A 319 4.02 0.03 20.69
CA VAL A 319 4.47 -1.18 19.98
C VAL A 319 5.13 -2.13 21.00
N LYS A 320 4.60 -3.34 21.14
CA LYS A 320 5.20 -4.40 21.95
C LYS A 320 5.64 -5.53 21.02
N LEU A 321 6.88 -5.90 21.15
CA LEU A 321 7.48 -7.03 20.43
C LEU A 321 7.85 -8.11 21.44
N LYS A 322 7.46 -9.34 21.17
CA LYS A 322 7.82 -10.53 21.91
C LYS A 322 8.33 -11.60 20.96
N VAL A 323 9.54 -12.09 21.21
CA VAL A 323 10.17 -13.17 20.47
C VAL A 323 10.73 -14.17 21.45
N ARG A 324 10.28 -15.42 21.44
CA ARG A 324 10.76 -16.45 22.33
C ARG A 324 10.87 -17.79 21.59
N GLY A 325 12.05 -18.36 21.53
CA GLY A 325 12.27 -19.67 20.91
C GLY A 325 13.62 -19.78 20.23
N ASN A 326 13.83 -20.91 19.54
CA ASN A 326 15.01 -21.15 18.71
C ASN A 326 14.91 -20.35 17.41
N LEU A 327 15.85 -19.43 17.17
CA LEU A 327 15.84 -18.53 16.02
C LEU A 327 15.94 -19.23 14.65
N ASP A 328 16.45 -20.47 14.61
CA ASP A 328 16.47 -21.29 13.39
C ASP A 328 15.04 -21.67 12.92
N GLN A 329 14.03 -21.57 13.80
CA GLN A 329 12.62 -21.89 13.52
C GLN A 329 11.73 -20.63 13.37
N PHE A 330 12.34 -19.45 13.40
CA PHE A 330 11.58 -18.20 13.20
C PHE A 330 10.90 -18.19 11.82
N PRO A 331 9.64 -17.75 11.71
CA PRO A 331 8.80 -17.02 12.67
C PRO A 331 7.90 -17.90 13.59
N PHE A 332 8.24 -19.14 13.87
CA PHE A 332 7.55 -20.05 14.78
C PHE A 332 6.10 -20.34 14.34
N VAL A 333 5.94 -20.81 13.12
CA VAL A 333 4.61 -21.06 12.51
C VAL A 333 3.75 -21.97 13.40
N GLN A 334 4.39 -22.99 14.05
CA GLN A 334 3.67 -23.89 14.95
C GLN A 334 3.83 -23.48 16.43
N PRO A 335 2.77 -23.60 17.26
CA PRO A 335 2.78 -23.12 18.64
C PRO A 335 3.89 -23.67 19.53
N HIS A 336 4.33 -24.92 19.28
CA HIS A 336 5.41 -25.56 20.07
C HIS A 336 6.82 -25.10 19.71
N GLN A 337 7.01 -24.39 18.59
CA GLN A 337 8.32 -23.91 18.15
C GLN A 337 8.77 -22.65 18.90
N GLY A 338 7.81 -21.83 19.33
CA GLY A 338 8.11 -20.57 20.00
C GLY A 338 6.97 -19.57 19.94
N GLU A 339 7.29 -18.34 20.28
CA GLU A 339 6.35 -17.22 20.28
C GLU A 339 6.95 -16.04 19.52
N PHE A 340 6.21 -15.52 18.54
CA PHE A 340 6.48 -14.26 17.89
C PHE A 340 5.20 -13.45 17.86
N GLN A 341 5.21 -12.28 18.49
CA GLN A 341 4.07 -11.41 18.58
C GLN A 341 4.51 -9.94 18.48
N VAL A 342 3.80 -9.17 17.66
CA VAL A 342 3.89 -7.71 17.60
C VAL A 342 2.50 -7.14 17.81
N THR A 343 2.33 -6.26 18.79
CA THR A 343 1.09 -5.48 18.97
C THR A 343 1.41 -4.01 18.86
N ALA A 344 0.51 -3.24 18.26
CA ALA A 344 0.66 -1.79 18.14
C ALA A 344 -0.70 -1.10 18.00
N GLN A 345 -0.76 0.17 18.40
CA GLN A 345 -1.88 1.05 18.12
C GLN A 345 -1.53 1.96 16.95
N LEU A 346 -2.27 1.82 15.86
CA LEU A 346 -2.10 2.66 14.67
C LEU A 346 -2.69 4.04 14.93
N ASN A 347 -1.97 5.09 14.58
CA ASN A 347 -2.36 6.48 14.81
C ASN A 347 -2.20 7.30 13.55
N ARG A 348 -3.33 7.64 12.93
CA ARG A 348 -3.43 8.43 11.69
C ARG A 348 -2.47 7.96 10.58
N VAL A 349 -2.40 6.65 10.38
CA VAL A 349 -1.53 6.06 9.37
C VAL A 349 -2.11 6.29 7.97
N THR A 350 -1.28 6.73 7.05
CA THR A 350 -1.58 6.71 5.61
C THR A 350 -0.94 5.46 5.01
N TYR A 351 -1.79 4.57 4.54
CA TYR A 351 -1.41 3.25 4.04
C TYR A 351 -1.85 3.05 2.58
N ALA A 352 -0.89 2.99 1.68
CA ALA A 352 -1.09 2.67 0.28
C ALA A 352 -0.98 1.15 0.12
N TYR A 353 -2.11 0.45 0.17
CA TYR A 353 -2.13 -1.03 0.14
C TYR A 353 -1.78 -1.63 -1.23
N ALA A 354 -1.83 -0.85 -2.31
CA ALA A 354 -1.29 -1.18 -3.62
C ALA A 354 -0.32 -0.07 -4.05
N PRO A 355 0.88 0.01 -3.44
CA PRO A 355 1.86 0.99 -3.86
C PRO A 355 2.23 0.71 -5.31
N GLY A 356 2.16 1.74 -6.16
CA GLY A 356 2.54 1.64 -7.57
C GLY A 356 3.93 1.03 -7.73
N THR A 357 4.16 0.35 -8.82
CA THR A 357 5.40 -0.34 -9.15
C THR A 357 6.60 0.61 -9.06
N GLY A 358 7.46 0.39 -8.07
CA GLY A 358 8.75 1.06 -7.98
C GLY A 358 9.67 0.67 -9.16
N PRO A 359 10.76 1.41 -9.41
CA PRO A 359 11.72 1.09 -10.45
C PRO A 359 12.33 -0.29 -10.20
N GLY A 360 11.97 -1.29 -11.00
CA GLY A 360 12.42 -2.68 -10.90
C GLY A 360 11.33 -3.72 -11.11
N THR A 361 10.06 -3.36 -11.07
CA THR A 361 8.99 -4.26 -11.48
C THR A 361 8.79 -4.14 -12.99
N SER A 362 8.78 -5.29 -13.65
CA SER A 362 8.58 -5.43 -15.08
C SER A 362 7.43 -4.55 -15.57
N ALA A 363 7.70 -3.71 -16.56
CA ALA A 363 6.75 -2.78 -17.19
C ALA A 363 5.52 -3.44 -17.87
N ALA A 364 5.29 -4.73 -17.63
CA ALA A 364 4.28 -5.50 -18.34
C ALA A 364 2.83 -5.31 -17.80
N SER A 365 2.64 -4.80 -16.59
CA SER A 365 1.29 -4.41 -16.12
C SER A 365 1.42 -3.48 -14.91
N PRO A 366 1.30 -2.17 -15.08
CA PRO A 366 1.15 -1.29 -13.94
C PRO A 366 -0.14 -1.68 -13.19
N LEU A 367 -0.01 -2.05 -11.92
CA LEU A 367 -1.18 -2.20 -11.05
C LEU A 367 -1.97 -0.89 -11.10
N PRO A 368 -3.30 -0.95 -11.27
CA PRO A 368 -4.11 0.26 -11.25
C PRO A 368 -3.93 0.98 -9.92
N GLU A 369 -3.87 2.30 -9.94
CA GLU A 369 -3.82 3.12 -8.73
C GLU A 369 -5.06 2.87 -7.87
N TRP A 370 -4.85 2.28 -6.71
CA TRP A 370 -5.87 2.10 -5.70
C TRP A 370 -5.81 3.25 -4.69
N PRO A 371 -6.94 3.77 -4.23
CA PRO A 371 -6.96 4.88 -3.28
C PRO A 371 -6.36 4.46 -1.94
N ALA A 372 -5.39 5.21 -1.44
CA ALA A 372 -4.77 4.93 -0.16
C ALA A 372 -5.76 5.12 1.01
N LEU A 373 -5.62 4.32 2.06
CA LEU A 373 -6.25 4.59 3.35
C LEU A 373 -5.54 5.75 4.03
N THR A 374 -6.31 6.71 4.52
CA THR A 374 -5.83 7.86 5.27
C THR A 374 -6.46 7.89 6.66
N GLU A 375 -5.82 8.57 7.61
CA GLU A 375 -6.28 8.65 9.01
C GLU A 375 -6.57 7.28 9.64
N LEU A 376 -5.88 6.23 9.20
CA LEU A 376 -6.08 4.88 9.72
C LEU A 376 -5.67 4.82 11.19
N THR A 377 -6.62 4.42 12.03
CA THR A 377 -6.42 4.13 13.45
C THR A 377 -6.96 2.73 13.75
N GLY A 378 -6.41 2.05 14.75
CA GLY A 378 -6.86 0.71 15.14
C GLY A 378 -5.77 -0.09 15.82
N ASP A 379 -6.10 -1.30 16.26
CA ASP A 379 -5.16 -2.20 16.91
C ASP A 379 -4.57 -3.19 15.90
N LEU A 380 -3.23 -3.19 15.80
CA LEU A 380 -2.46 -4.13 14.99
C LEU A 380 -1.97 -5.28 15.87
N LEU A 381 -2.16 -6.49 15.40
CA LEU A 381 -1.57 -7.71 15.94
C LEU A 381 -0.89 -8.49 14.81
N ILE A 382 0.38 -8.77 14.95
CA ILE A 382 1.08 -9.79 14.15
C ILE A 382 1.39 -10.92 15.12
N GLU A 383 0.99 -12.12 14.78
CA GLU A 383 1.24 -13.30 15.57
C GLU A 383 1.74 -14.42 14.66
N ARG A 384 2.97 -14.87 14.87
CA ARG A 384 3.63 -15.88 14.03
C ARG A 384 3.59 -15.49 12.54
N ASP A 385 2.83 -16.21 11.75
CA ASP A 385 2.66 -16.03 10.31
C ASP A 385 1.37 -15.28 9.95
N SER A 386 0.69 -14.67 10.91
CA SER A 386 -0.60 -14.02 10.71
C SER A 386 -0.57 -12.54 11.09
N LEU A 387 -1.36 -11.73 10.40
CA LEU A 387 -1.57 -10.31 10.70
C LEU A 387 -3.05 -10.02 10.87
N TYR A 388 -3.38 -9.22 11.88
CA TYR A 388 -4.73 -8.76 12.17
C TYR A 388 -4.74 -7.26 12.47
N VAL A 389 -5.73 -6.56 11.93
CA VAL A 389 -6.08 -5.19 12.31
C VAL A 389 -7.52 -5.21 12.79
N LYS A 390 -7.79 -4.71 13.99
CA LYS A 390 -9.11 -4.75 14.62
C LYS A 390 -9.58 -3.37 15.05
N GLY A 391 -10.90 -3.19 15.02
CA GLY A 391 -11.54 -1.94 15.50
C GLY A 391 -11.08 -0.70 14.76
N ALA A 392 -10.61 -0.86 13.52
CA ALA A 392 -9.99 0.23 12.81
C ALA A 392 -11.03 1.22 12.27
N LYS A 393 -10.59 2.47 12.13
CA LYS A 393 -11.28 3.56 11.45
C LYS A 393 -10.33 4.13 10.41
N ALA A 394 -10.88 4.51 9.26
CA ALA A 394 -10.09 5.09 8.19
C ALA A 394 -10.94 5.98 7.29
N ARG A 395 -10.26 6.71 6.39
CA ARG A 395 -10.83 7.38 5.24
C ARG A 395 -10.10 6.90 3.98
N LEU A 396 -10.66 7.17 2.82
CA LEU A 396 -10.00 6.87 1.55
C LEU A 396 -9.54 8.17 0.88
N ALA A 397 -8.36 8.14 0.30
CA ALA A 397 -7.91 9.22 -0.57
C ALA A 397 -8.87 9.38 -1.75
N GLY A 398 -9.34 10.61 -2.01
CA GLY A 398 -10.39 10.88 -3.01
C GLY A 398 -11.83 10.80 -2.50
N ALA A 399 -12.08 10.26 -1.30
CA ALA A 399 -13.39 10.24 -0.65
C ALA A 399 -13.27 10.54 0.87
N PRO A 400 -12.84 11.76 1.24
CA PRO A 400 -12.53 12.09 2.63
C PRO A 400 -13.76 12.16 3.55
N SER A 401 -14.95 12.34 3.00
CA SER A 401 -16.20 12.35 3.77
C SER A 401 -16.79 10.96 3.96
N LEU A 402 -16.27 9.95 3.26
CA LEU A 402 -16.65 8.55 3.43
C LEU A 402 -15.89 7.97 4.63
N ALA A 403 -16.55 7.93 5.78
CA ALA A 403 -15.96 7.46 7.03
C ALA A 403 -16.13 5.94 7.16
N TRP A 404 -15.04 5.22 7.22
CA TRP A 404 -15.00 3.79 7.52
C TRP A 404 -14.86 3.55 9.02
N SER A 405 -15.63 2.62 9.53
CA SER A 405 -15.64 2.24 10.93
C SER A 405 -15.79 0.72 11.07
N GLY A 406 -15.34 0.19 12.21
CA GLY A 406 -15.40 -1.23 12.44
C GLY A 406 -14.60 -2.04 11.41
N LEU A 407 -13.55 -1.42 10.83
CA LEU A 407 -12.69 -2.12 9.89
C LEU A 407 -11.93 -3.22 10.62
N GLU A 408 -12.03 -4.41 10.05
CA GLU A 408 -11.24 -5.58 10.41
C GLU A 408 -10.49 -6.05 9.17
N ALA A 409 -9.20 -6.25 9.31
CA ALA A 409 -8.38 -6.83 8.27
C ALA A 409 -7.58 -8.01 8.82
N SER A 410 -7.45 -9.07 8.05
CA SER A 410 -6.65 -10.24 8.42
C SER A 410 -5.86 -10.77 7.22
N VAL A 411 -4.66 -11.24 7.51
CA VAL A 411 -3.80 -12.00 6.60
C VAL A 411 -3.42 -13.28 7.33
N PRO A 412 -4.12 -14.40 7.10
CA PRO A 412 -3.87 -15.65 7.84
C PRO A 412 -2.46 -16.20 7.64
N HIS A 413 -1.88 -16.04 6.44
CA HIS A 413 -0.56 -16.51 6.06
C HIS A 413 0.22 -15.41 5.35
N LEU A 414 1.27 -14.90 6.00
CA LEU A 414 2.13 -13.85 5.43
C LEU A 414 3.02 -14.37 4.29
N ALA A 415 3.25 -15.68 4.22
CA ALA A 415 4.03 -16.30 3.15
C ALA A 415 3.29 -16.32 1.80
N ASP A 416 1.95 -16.50 1.82
CA ASP A 416 1.07 -16.40 0.67
C ASP A 416 -0.13 -15.53 1.06
N PRO A 417 0.01 -14.20 0.99
CA PRO A 417 -0.92 -13.27 1.62
C PRO A 417 -2.24 -13.14 0.84
N VAL A 418 -3.31 -13.54 1.50
CA VAL A 418 -4.70 -13.20 1.13
C VAL A 418 -5.21 -12.20 2.17
N VAL A 419 -5.41 -10.96 1.74
CA VAL A 419 -5.93 -9.91 2.62
C VAL A 419 -7.45 -9.99 2.66
N GLU A 420 -8.01 -10.33 3.80
CA GLU A 420 -9.43 -10.29 4.06
C GLU A 420 -9.80 -9.00 4.80
N VAL A 421 -10.74 -8.25 4.27
CA VAL A 421 -11.21 -6.99 4.87
C VAL A 421 -12.71 -7.02 5.07
N ARG A 422 -13.16 -6.56 6.23
CA ARG A 422 -14.57 -6.30 6.52
C ARG A 422 -14.69 -4.90 7.12
N GLY A 423 -15.77 -4.21 6.80
CA GLY A 423 -16.00 -2.89 7.39
C GLY A 423 -17.29 -2.25 6.94
N ASP A 424 -17.70 -1.27 7.73
CA ASP A 424 -18.86 -0.44 7.48
C ASP A 424 -18.38 0.98 7.14
N ALA A 425 -19.04 1.60 6.15
CA ALA A 425 -18.77 2.99 5.81
C ALA A 425 -20.06 3.78 5.72
N ARG A 426 -19.99 5.06 6.02
CA ARG A 426 -21.08 6.01 5.86
C ARG A 426 -20.56 7.32 5.27
N GLY A 427 -21.25 7.82 4.25
CA GLY A 427 -20.85 9.06 3.61
C GLY A 427 -21.70 9.42 2.39
N PRO A 428 -21.31 10.50 1.70
CA PRO A 428 -22.00 10.97 0.52
C PRO A 428 -21.93 9.95 -0.63
N LEU A 429 -23.06 9.67 -1.27
CA LEU A 429 -23.13 8.75 -2.41
C LEU A 429 -22.26 9.21 -3.58
N ASN A 430 -22.14 10.51 -3.82
CA ASN A 430 -21.29 11.06 -4.89
C ASN A 430 -19.80 10.74 -4.69
N GLU A 431 -19.30 10.72 -3.45
CA GLU A 431 -17.92 10.32 -3.17
C GLU A 431 -17.72 8.82 -3.38
N THR A 432 -18.70 8.00 -2.98
CA THR A 432 -18.69 6.55 -3.24
C THR A 432 -18.64 6.25 -4.74
N LEU A 433 -19.46 6.92 -5.53
CA LEU A 433 -19.48 6.72 -6.99
C LEU A 433 -18.17 7.19 -7.64
N ARG A 434 -17.64 8.36 -7.26
CA ARG A 434 -16.32 8.83 -7.75
C ARG A 434 -15.20 7.88 -7.41
N LEU A 435 -15.25 7.29 -6.23
CA LEU A 435 -14.29 6.26 -5.84
C LEU A 435 -14.33 5.04 -6.78
N MET A 436 -15.55 4.57 -7.11
CA MET A 436 -15.74 3.46 -8.05
C MET A 436 -15.30 3.81 -9.49
N GLN A 437 -15.19 5.07 -9.83
CA GLN A 437 -14.71 5.57 -11.14
C GLN A 437 -13.17 5.64 -11.22
N THR A 438 -12.45 5.42 -10.13
CA THR A 438 -10.98 5.35 -10.18
C THR A 438 -10.53 4.14 -11.00
N PRO A 439 -9.45 4.23 -11.80
CA PRO A 439 -9.07 3.18 -12.75
C PRO A 439 -8.96 1.77 -12.17
N GLY A 440 -8.53 1.65 -10.91
CA GLY A 440 -8.43 0.37 -10.20
C GLY A 440 -9.77 -0.26 -9.89
N LEU A 441 -10.71 0.51 -9.37
CA LEU A 441 -12.02 0.04 -8.92
C LEU A 441 -13.03 -0.05 -10.08
N SER A 442 -12.94 0.86 -11.05
CA SER A 442 -13.80 0.88 -12.24
C SER A 442 -13.73 -0.44 -13.02
N ARG A 443 -12.55 -1.05 -13.13
CA ARG A 443 -12.39 -2.36 -13.77
C ARG A 443 -13.14 -3.49 -13.05
N LEU A 444 -13.23 -3.44 -11.72
CA LEU A 444 -13.96 -4.46 -10.94
C LEU A 444 -15.46 -4.44 -11.21
N VAL A 445 -16.02 -3.28 -11.52
CA VAL A 445 -17.45 -3.10 -11.85
C VAL A 445 -17.70 -2.98 -13.36
N SER A 446 -16.75 -3.44 -14.19
CA SER A 446 -16.85 -3.43 -15.65
C SER A 446 -17.22 -2.06 -16.24
N GLN A 447 -16.75 -0.98 -15.62
CA GLN A 447 -16.95 0.41 -16.05
C GLN A 447 -18.43 0.87 -16.09
N VAL A 448 -19.35 0.09 -15.52
CA VAL A 448 -20.80 0.37 -15.55
C VAL A 448 -21.14 1.68 -14.84
N LEU A 449 -20.35 2.07 -13.83
CA LEU A 449 -20.56 3.25 -13.00
C LEU A 449 -19.73 4.48 -13.44
N ASP A 450 -18.96 4.40 -14.51
CA ASP A 450 -18.01 5.46 -14.90
C ASP A 450 -18.66 6.81 -15.19
N LYS A 451 -19.92 6.82 -15.63
CA LYS A 451 -20.68 8.03 -15.92
C LYS A 451 -21.78 8.32 -14.87
N SER A 452 -21.78 7.56 -13.77
CA SER A 452 -22.80 7.70 -12.74
C SER A 452 -22.51 8.88 -11.82
N SER A 453 -23.58 9.48 -11.32
CA SER A 453 -23.54 10.52 -10.28
C SER A 453 -24.72 10.36 -9.31
N GLY A 454 -24.57 10.84 -8.08
CA GLY A 454 -25.63 10.72 -7.11
C GLY A 454 -25.50 11.70 -5.95
N ASN A 455 -26.60 11.90 -5.23
CA ASN A 455 -26.69 12.76 -4.08
C ASN A 455 -27.23 11.99 -2.86
N GLY A 456 -27.09 12.59 -1.68
CA GLY A 456 -27.54 12.02 -0.41
C GLY A 456 -26.47 11.17 0.26
N THR A 457 -26.79 10.67 1.45
CA THR A 457 -25.89 9.83 2.27
C THR A 457 -26.29 8.37 2.11
N ALA A 458 -25.30 7.50 1.99
CA ALA A 458 -25.49 6.05 1.91
C ALA A 458 -24.65 5.33 2.97
N ASP A 459 -25.14 4.16 3.40
CA ASP A 459 -24.42 3.25 4.27
C ASP A 459 -23.92 2.06 3.45
N ILE A 460 -22.66 1.69 3.66
CA ILE A 460 -21.98 0.64 2.90
C ILE A 460 -21.48 -0.42 3.87
N LYS A 461 -21.71 -1.69 3.56
CA LYS A 461 -21.04 -2.82 4.20
C LYS A 461 -20.20 -3.52 3.15
N LEU A 462 -18.92 -3.73 3.44
CA LEU A 462 -17.97 -4.31 2.50
C LEU A 462 -17.30 -5.55 3.09
N ARG A 463 -17.16 -6.57 2.25
CA ARG A 463 -16.26 -7.71 2.44
C ARG A 463 -15.38 -7.82 1.21
N LEU A 464 -14.09 -7.89 1.42
CA LEU A 464 -13.08 -7.97 0.37
C LEU A 464 -12.15 -9.14 0.69
N SER A 465 -11.85 -9.97 -0.29
CA SER A 465 -10.80 -10.99 -0.25
C SER A 465 -9.86 -10.72 -1.42
N LEU A 466 -8.62 -10.34 -1.09
CA LEU A 466 -7.61 -9.88 -2.04
C LEU A 466 -6.38 -10.78 -1.96
N PRO A 467 -6.20 -11.75 -2.88
CA PRO A 467 -4.94 -12.48 -3.03
C PRO A 467 -3.87 -11.56 -3.62
N VAL A 468 -2.84 -11.23 -2.82
CA VAL A 468 -1.83 -10.21 -3.21
C VAL A 468 -1.03 -10.63 -4.45
N ASN A 469 -0.78 -11.94 -4.60
CA ASN A 469 -0.04 -12.50 -5.73
C ASN A 469 -0.91 -12.76 -6.98
N HIS A 470 -2.26 -12.71 -6.82
CA HIS A 470 -3.26 -13.03 -7.85
C HIS A 470 -4.44 -12.07 -7.74
N TRP A 471 -4.17 -10.78 -7.88
CA TRP A 471 -5.15 -9.71 -7.70
C TRP A 471 -6.38 -9.82 -8.62
N GLU A 472 -6.25 -10.48 -9.78
CA GLU A 472 -7.34 -10.78 -10.71
C GLU A 472 -8.39 -11.72 -10.11
N GLN A 473 -8.05 -12.45 -9.04
CA GLN A 473 -8.94 -13.32 -8.28
C GLN A 473 -9.61 -12.60 -7.10
N THR A 474 -9.48 -11.28 -7.04
CA THR A 474 -10.13 -10.46 -6.01
C THR A 474 -11.63 -10.71 -5.98
N ARG A 475 -12.15 -10.95 -4.79
CA ARG A 475 -13.60 -11.08 -4.54
C ARG A 475 -14.04 -9.92 -3.67
N ALA A 476 -15.10 -9.26 -4.11
CA ALA A 476 -15.72 -8.17 -3.38
C ALA A 476 -17.21 -8.43 -3.26
N ALA A 477 -17.74 -8.35 -2.06
CA ALA A 477 -19.18 -8.45 -1.82
C ALA A 477 -19.61 -7.40 -0.79
N GLY A 478 -20.80 -6.88 -0.94
CA GLY A 478 -21.27 -5.89 0.01
C GLY A 478 -22.72 -5.49 -0.19
N GLN A 479 -23.12 -4.51 0.62
CA GLN A 479 -24.44 -3.93 0.61
C GLN A 479 -24.32 -2.42 0.61
N LEU A 480 -25.13 -1.77 -0.21
CA LEU A 480 -25.35 -0.33 -0.22
C LEU A 480 -26.79 -0.05 0.22
N VAL A 481 -26.95 0.65 1.33
CA VAL A 481 -28.27 1.06 1.84
C VAL A 481 -28.51 2.49 1.43
N LEU A 482 -29.56 2.69 0.67
CA LEU A 482 -30.02 3.98 0.14
C LEU A 482 -31.10 4.56 1.07
N ASN A 483 -30.94 5.80 1.50
CA ASN A 483 -31.75 6.47 2.49
C ASN A 483 -32.47 7.72 1.93
N GLY A 484 -32.93 7.65 0.70
CA GLY A 484 -33.55 8.78 0.00
C GLY A 484 -32.58 9.46 -0.98
N ASN A 485 -31.70 8.68 -1.58
CA ASN A 485 -30.66 9.15 -2.50
C ASN A 485 -31.22 9.42 -3.90
N ASP A 486 -30.60 10.37 -4.60
CA ASP A 486 -30.79 10.54 -6.04
C ASP A 486 -29.60 9.89 -6.77
N LEU A 487 -29.91 9.23 -7.90
CA LEU A 487 -28.92 8.50 -8.70
C LEU A 487 -29.17 8.70 -10.19
N THR A 488 -28.17 9.18 -10.92
CA THR A 488 -28.11 9.19 -12.37
C THR A 488 -27.08 8.16 -12.81
N LEU A 489 -27.47 7.13 -13.54
CA LEU A 489 -26.56 6.08 -14.01
C LEU A 489 -25.76 6.54 -15.23
N MET A 490 -26.42 7.20 -16.19
CA MET A 490 -25.83 7.77 -17.41
C MET A 490 -26.60 9.04 -17.78
N PRO A 491 -25.99 10.00 -18.51
CA PRO A 491 -26.63 11.26 -18.87
C PRO A 491 -27.99 11.13 -19.60
N GLN A 492 -28.13 10.11 -20.46
CA GLN A 492 -29.35 9.89 -21.25
C GLN A 492 -30.42 9.06 -20.52
N VAL A 493 -30.13 8.54 -19.34
CA VAL A 493 -31.06 7.74 -18.52
C VAL A 493 -31.75 8.64 -17.52
N PRO A 494 -33.08 8.53 -17.34
CA PRO A 494 -33.81 9.31 -16.36
C PRO A 494 -33.26 9.18 -14.95
N ASN A 495 -33.18 10.30 -14.22
CA ASN A 495 -32.72 10.36 -12.87
C ASN A 495 -33.67 9.61 -11.92
N LEU A 496 -33.12 8.67 -11.19
CA LEU A 496 -33.79 7.97 -10.09
C LEU A 496 -33.70 8.83 -8.84
N GLN A 497 -34.87 9.21 -8.29
CA GLN A 497 -34.97 10.16 -7.19
C GLN A 497 -35.48 9.47 -5.92
N ARG A 498 -35.02 9.96 -4.76
CA ARG A 498 -35.46 9.52 -3.43
C ARG A 498 -35.41 8.01 -3.23
N LEU A 499 -34.35 7.35 -3.76
CA LEU A 499 -34.17 5.91 -3.67
C LEU A 499 -34.03 5.47 -2.21
N ARG A 500 -34.80 4.48 -1.82
CA ARG A 500 -34.75 3.81 -0.51
C ARG A 500 -34.74 2.32 -0.68
N GLY A 501 -33.87 1.63 0.05
CA GLY A 501 -33.76 0.18 0.01
C GLY A 501 -32.30 -0.27 -0.03
N THR A 502 -32.11 -1.55 -0.30
CA THR A 502 -30.76 -2.17 -0.27
C THR A 502 -30.37 -2.70 -1.64
N VAL A 503 -29.16 -2.37 -2.05
CA VAL A 503 -28.50 -2.94 -3.21
C VAL A 503 -27.37 -3.84 -2.71
N GLN A 504 -27.42 -5.12 -3.02
CA GLN A 504 -26.29 -6.04 -2.80
C GLN A 504 -25.40 -6.01 -4.05
N PHE A 505 -24.10 -5.99 -3.86
CA PHE A 505 -23.15 -5.98 -4.97
C PHE A 505 -22.04 -7.01 -4.77
N SER A 506 -21.50 -7.47 -5.88
CA SER A 506 -20.31 -8.33 -5.95
C SER A 506 -19.44 -7.93 -7.14
N GLU A 507 -18.28 -8.58 -7.27
CA GLU A 507 -17.42 -8.43 -8.46
C GLU A 507 -18.10 -8.87 -9.76
N THR A 508 -19.18 -9.67 -9.70
CA THR A 508 -19.88 -10.18 -10.88
C THR A 508 -21.16 -9.43 -11.23
N GLY A 509 -21.72 -8.64 -10.30
CA GLY A 509 -22.99 -7.99 -10.53
C GLY A 509 -23.59 -7.29 -9.31
N LEU A 510 -24.82 -6.85 -9.46
CA LEU A 510 -25.63 -6.31 -8.36
C LEU A 510 -27.02 -6.93 -8.31
N VAL A 511 -27.58 -6.97 -7.11
CA VAL A 511 -28.95 -7.43 -6.85
C VAL A 511 -29.68 -6.34 -6.08
N VAL A 512 -30.86 -5.98 -6.58
CA VAL A 512 -31.74 -4.96 -6.01
C VAL A 512 -32.96 -5.66 -5.42
N GLN A 513 -33.23 -5.46 -4.14
CA GLN A 513 -34.34 -6.09 -3.44
C GLN A 513 -35.32 -5.01 -2.99
N GLY A 514 -36.39 -4.81 -3.77
CA GLY A 514 -37.49 -3.91 -3.40
C GLY A 514 -37.07 -2.48 -3.17
N VAL A 515 -36.10 -1.98 -3.93
CA VAL A 515 -35.72 -0.55 -3.88
C VAL A 515 -36.88 0.28 -4.44
N GLN A 516 -37.27 1.29 -3.68
CA GLN A 516 -38.35 2.21 -4.03
C GLN A 516 -37.79 3.61 -4.27
N GLY A 517 -38.44 4.37 -5.17
CA GLY A 517 -38.02 5.73 -5.46
C GLY A 517 -39.00 6.40 -6.43
N ARG A 518 -38.56 7.45 -7.07
CA ARG A 518 -39.33 8.15 -8.12
C ARG A 518 -38.56 8.14 -9.43
N LEU A 519 -39.29 7.88 -10.52
CA LEU A 519 -38.74 7.87 -11.86
C LEU A 519 -39.83 8.40 -12.82
N LEU A 520 -39.47 9.26 -13.73
CA LEU A 520 -40.39 9.89 -14.72
C LEU A 520 -41.61 10.57 -14.07
N GLY A 521 -41.41 11.19 -12.89
CA GLY A 521 -42.41 11.94 -12.15
C GLY A 521 -43.34 11.12 -11.25
N GLY A 522 -43.30 9.77 -11.30
CA GLY A 522 -44.12 8.88 -10.49
C GLY A 522 -43.30 7.98 -9.58
N GLU A 523 -44.00 7.23 -8.72
CA GLU A 523 -43.37 6.19 -7.88
C GLU A 523 -42.87 5.03 -8.74
N ALA A 524 -41.73 4.47 -8.35
CA ALA A 524 -41.11 3.36 -9.04
C ALA A 524 -40.52 2.33 -8.04
N ARG A 525 -40.62 1.04 -8.36
CA ARG A 525 -40.07 -0.07 -7.62
C ARG A 525 -39.10 -0.86 -8.50
N LEU A 526 -37.93 -1.11 -7.98
CA LEU A 526 -36.84 -1.81 -8.66
C LEU A 526 -36.60 -3.15 -7.97
N GLU A 527 -36.57 -4.23 -8.75
CA GLU A 527 -36.31 -5.60 -8.27
C GLU A 527 -35.48 -6.37 -9.30
N GLY A 528 -34.71 -7.36 -8.84
CA GLY A 528 -33.88 -8.19 -9.70
C GLY A 528 -32.43 -7.84 -9.63
N GLY A 529 -31.68 -7.84 -10.73
CA GLY A 529 -30.28 -7.55 -10.70
C GLY A 529 -29.67 -7.28 -12.07
N LEU A 530 -28.39 -6.96 -12.06
CA LEU A 530 -27.58 -6.78 -13.25
C LEU A 530 -26.31 -7.59 -13.10
N ARG A 531 -25.96 -8.36 -14.10
CA ARG A 531 -24.70 -9.09 -14.20
C ARG A 531 -23.89 -8.52 -15.34
N TRP A 532 -22.65 -8.15 -15.05
CA TRP A 532 -21.72 -7.64 -16.05
C TRP A 532 -20.66 -8.67 -16.47
N THR A 533 -20.48 -9.77 -15.69
CA THR A 533 -19.62 -10.88 -16.06
C THR A 533 -20.48 -12.01 -16.62
N PRO A 534 -20.26 -12.46 -17.87
CA PRO A 534 -20.98 -13.61 -18.43
C PRO A 534 -20.73 -14.87 -17.60
N SER A 535 -21.79 -15.53 -17.17
CA SER A 535 -21.73 -16.86 -16.54
C SER A 535 -22.53 -17.84 -17.38
N THR A 536 -21.91 -18.95 -17.76
CA THR A 536 -22.60 -20.04 -18.46
C THR A 536 -23.42 -20.90 -17.51
N ALA A 537 -23.16 -20.83 -16.20
CA ALA A 537 -23.78 -21.67 -15.18
C ALA A 537 -25.06 -21.08 -14.58
N GLU A 538 -25.28 -19.78 -14.70
CA GLU A 538 -26.44 -19.13 -14.08
C GLU A 538 -27.24 -18.29 -15.08
N PRO A 539 -28.56 -18.32 -15.04
CA PRO A 539 -29.41 -17.56 -15.97
C PRO A 539 -29.19 -16.05 -15.76
N PRO A 540 -29.41 -15.23 -16.82
CA PRO A 540 -29.38 -13.80 -16.69
C PRO A 540 -30.41 -13.31 -15.67
N LEU A 541 -29.99 -12.40 -14.77
CA LEU A 541 -30.85 -11.80 -13.76
C LEU A 541 -31.25 -10.40 -14.26
N PRO A 542 -32.47 -10.21 -14.80
CA PRO A 542 -32.90 -8.89 -15.29
C PRO A 542 -33.28 -7.96 -14.13
N LEU A 543 -32.92 -6.70 -14.24
CA LEU A 543 -33.45 -5.64 -13.40
C LEU A 543 -34.83 -5.22 -13.92
N ARG A 544 -35.86 -5.45 -13.13
CA ARG A 544 -37.24 -5.05 -13.42
C ARG A 544 -37.56 -3.76 -12.67
N ILE A 545 -38.09 -2.80 -13.39
CA ILE A 545 -38.59 -1.53 -12.88
C ILE A 545 -40.06 -1.44 -13.16
N GLN A 546 -40.86 -1.31 -12.13
CA GLN A 546 -42.32 -1.07 -12.26
C GLN A 546 -42.61 0.34 -11.71
N GLY A 547 -43.31 1.16 -12.47
CA GLY A 547 -43.54 2.51 -12.05
C GLY A 547 -44.68 3.18 -12.79
N TYR A 548 -44.88 4.44 -12.47
CA TYR A 548 -45.84 5.33 -13.11
C TYR A 548 -45.10 6.49 -13.74
N ALA A 549 -45.27 6.73 -15.03
CA ALA A 549 -44.70 7.85 -15.76
C ALA A 549 -45.74 8.93 -15.98
N SER A 550 -45.48 10.15 -15.57
CA SER A 550 -46.38 11.30 -15.82
C SER A 550 -45.87 12.15 -16.99
N ALA A 551 -46.78 12.80 -17.69
CA ALA A 551 -46.43 13.75 -18.75
C ALA A 551 -45.50 14.86 -18.25
N ASP A 552 -45.70 15.36 -17.03
CA ASP A 552 -44.84 16.35 -16.39
C ASP A 552 -43.41 15.78 -16.11
N GLY A 553 -43.33 14.54 -15.67
CA GLY A 553 -42.05 13.87 -15.46
C GLY A 553 -41.24 13.67 -16.76
N LEU A 554 -41.93 13.37 -17.86
CA LEU A 554 -41.32 13.28 -19.19
C LEU A 554 -40.82 14.65 -19.69
N ARG A 555 -41.60 15.73 -19.45
CA ARG A 555 -41.18 17.09 -19.82
C ARG A 555 -39.97 17.60 -19.08
N GLN A 556 -39.73 17.17 -17.87
CA GLN A 556 -38.56 17.56 -17.06
C GLN A 556 -37.25 16.99 -17.58
N HIS A 557 -37.29 16.02 -18.50
CA HIS A 557 -36.10 15.35 -19.00
C HIS A 557 -35.44 16.13 -20.14
N ARG A 558 -34.40 16.88 -19.81
CA ARG A 558 -33.69 17.77 -20.75
C ARG A 558 -33.01 17.06 -21.91
N ASP A 559 -32.53 15.84 -21.69
CA ASP A 559 -31.80 15.08 -22.71
C ASP A 559 -32.67 14.50 -23.81
N TRP A 560 -34.00 14.58 -23.66
CA TRP A 560 -35.01 14.16 -24.67
C TRP A 560 -35.62 15.34 -25.43
N GLN A 561 -34.82 16.36 -25.71
CA GLN A 561 -35.29 17.60 -26.34
C GLN A 561 -35.98 17.35 -27.67
N ALA A 562 -35.54 16.39 -28.47
CA ALA A 562 -36.19 16.02 -29.72
C ALA A 562 -37.66 15.57 -29.54
N ALA A 563 -37.97 14.96 -28.37
CA ALA A 563 -39.33 14.52 -28.04
C ALA A 563 -40.06 15.51 -27.12
N SER A 564 -39.43 16.58 -26.67
CA SER A 564 -40.00 17.53 -25.70
C SER A 564 -41.31 18.16 -26.17
N ARG A 565 -41.44 18.39 -27.46
CA ARG A 565 -42.67 18.95 -28.10
C ARG A 565 -43.82 17.95 -28.09
N LEU A 566 -43.52 16.68 -28.27
CA LEU A 566 -44.49 15.59 -28.15
C LEU A 566 -44.98 15.47 -26.69
N TRP A 567 -44.06 15.54 -25.74
CA TRP A 567 -44.39 15.51 -24.32
C TRP A 567 -45.27 16.69 -23.88
N ALA A 568 -45.15 17.86 -24.57
CA ALA A 568 -45.98 19.01 -24.30
C ALA A 568 -47.47 18.80 -24.71
N LEU A 569 -47.72 17.89 -25.63
CA LEU A 569 -49.07 17.53 -26.11
C LEU A 569 -49.66 16.34 -25.33
N MET A 570 -48.98 15.84 -24.34
CA MET A 570 -49.44 14.75 -23.46
C MET A 570 -49.91 15.28 -22.11
N GLU A 571 -50.97 14.67 -21.57
CA GLU A 571 -51.50 14.95 -20.24
C GLU A 571 -51.75 13.64 -19.48
N GLY A 572 -51.69 13.69 -18.13
CA GLY A 572 -51.89 12.52 -17.28
C GLY A 572 -50.62 11.67 -17.14
N GLY A 573 -50.79 10.38 -17.08
CA GLY A 573 -49.67 9.43 -16.96
C GLY A 573 -50.13 7.99 -17.01
N ALA A 574 -49.18 7.07 -17.14
CA ALA A 574 -49.48 5.65 -17.26
C ALA A 574 -48.46 4.79 -16.47
N SER A 575 -48.94 3.62 -16.02
CA SER A 575 -48.05 2.60 -15.42
C SER A 575 -47.20 1.93 -16.48
N TYR A 576 -45.96 1.65 -16.16
CA TYR A 576 -45.05 0.94 -17.05
C TYR A 576 -44.27 -0.16 -16.33
N THR A 577 -43.78 -1.09 -17.12
CA THR A 577 -42.76 -2.08 -16.67
C THR A 577 -41.58 -1.97 -17.62
N ALA A 578 -40.37 -1.76 -17.06
CA ALA A 578 -39.12 -1.79 -17.79
C ALA A 578 -38.30 -2.98 -17.32
N VAL A 579 -37.67 -3.70 -18.23
CA VAL A 579 -36.76 -4.83 -17.98
C VAL A 579 -35.43 -4.51 -18.61
N LEU A 580 -34.42 -4.36 -17.77
CA LEU A 580 -33.06 -4.02 -18.16
C LEU A 580 -32.13 -5.23 -17.94
N GLN A 581 -31.37 -5.57 -18.95
CA GLN A 581 -30.29 -6.55 -18.91
C GLN A 581 -28.99 -5.91 -19.39
N TRP A 582 -27.87 -6.50 -19.01
CA TRP A 582 -26.56 -6.04 -19.49
C TRP A 582 -25.96 -7.10 -20.41
N ARG A 583 -25.66 -6.73 -21.64
CA ARG A 583 -25.07 -7.64 -22.63
C ARG A 583 -23.86 -6.98 -23.31
N GLN A 584 -22.72 -7.62 -23.24
CA GLN A 584 -21.48 -7.13 -23.87
C GLN A 584 -21.12 -5.66 -23.53
N GLY A 585 -21.35 -5.25 -22.25
CA GLY A 585 -21.04 -3.90 -21.81
C GLY A 585 -22.11 -2.85 -22.17
N LEU A 586 -23.22 -3.21 -22.83
CA LEU A 586 -24.29 -2.32 -23.20
C LEU A 586 -25.66 -2.76 -22.65
N PRO A 587 -26.57 -1.81 -22.37
CA PRO A 587 -27.92 -2.12 -21.89
C PRO A 587 -28.79 -2.71 -22.99
N ASP A 588 -29.60 -3.70 -22.62
CA ASP A 588 -30.69 -4.27 -23.41
C ASP A 588 -31.97 -3.99 -22.60
N LEU A 589 -32.85 -3.12 -23.11
CA LEU A 589 -34.00 -2.56 -22.41
C LEU A 589 -35.32 -2.86 -23.15
N VAL A 590 -36.27 -3.36 -22.41
CA VAL A 590 -37.65 -3.52 -22.90
C VAL A 590 -38.58 -2.76 -21.97
N VAL A 591 -39.34 -1.80 -22.50
CA VAL A 591 -40.37 -1.03 -21.77
C VAL A 591 -41.74 -1.39 -22.30
N THR A 592 -42.69 -1.72 -21.45
CA THR A 592 -44.08 -2.03 -21.78
C THR A 592 -45.02 -1.22 -20.93
N SER A 593 -46.13 -0.83 -21.53
CA SER A 593 -47.24 -0.10 -20.87
C SER A 593 -48.55 -0.39 -21.60
N ASN A 594 -49.68 -0.15 -20.98
CA ASN A 594 -50.98 -0.08 -21.65
C ASN A 594 -51.42 1.36 -21.92
N LEU A 595 -50.58 2.34 -21.58
CA LEU A 595 -50.82 3.80 -21.74
C LEU A 595 -52.16 4.30 -21.17
N GLN A 596 -52.86 3.52 -20.35
CA GLN A 596 -54.11 3.96 -19.71
C GLN A 596 -53.81 5.04 -18.67
N GLY A 597 -54.55 6.14 -18.71
CA GLY A 597 -54.38 7.34 -17.91
C GLY A 597 -53.57 8.44 -18.60
N LEU A 598 -52.88 8.14 -19.72
CA LEU A 598 -52.14 9.10 -20.54
C LEU A 598 -52.98 9.49 -21.75
N SER A 599 -53.15 10.76 -21.98
CA SER A 599 -53.79 11.32 -23.21
C SER A 599 -52.73 11.95 -24.12
N LEU A 600 -52.97 11.90 -25.44
CA LEU A 600 -52.20 12.56 -26.47
C LEU A 600 -53.12 13.36 -27.37
N GLN A 601 -52.94 14.68 -27.42
CA GLN A 601 -53.67 15.59 -28.32
C GLN A 601 -53.02 15.51 -29.72
N ALA A 602 -53.48 14.59 -30.55
CA ALA A 602 -53.03 14.41 -31.92
C ALA A 602 -54.22 13.98 -32.82
N PRO A 603 -54.15 14.20 -34.15
CA PRO A 603 -55.12 13.65 -35.09
C PRO A 603 -55.06 12.10 -35.11
N ALA A 604 -56.16 11.46 -35.49
CA ALA A 604 -56.20 10.01 -35.70
C ALA A 604 -55.16 9.58 -36.78
N PRO A 605 -54.46 8.45 -36.59
CA PRO A 605 -54.62 7.42 -35.57
C PRO A 605 -53.74 7.64 -34.34
N LEU A 606 -53.02 8.74 -34.19
CA LEU A 606 -52.10 9.00 -33.08
C LEU A 606 -52.81 9.53 -31.83
N GLY A 607 -53.97 10.23 -32.00
CA GLY A 607 -54.73 10.77 -30.88
C GLY A 607 -55.22 9.68 -29.93
N LYS A 608 -55.09 9.94 -28.60
CA LYS A 608 -55.49 8.99 -27.58
C LYS A 608 -56.14 9.67 -26.39
N SER A 609 -57.33 9.20 -25.97
CA SER A 609 -57.95 9.64 -24.72
C SER A 609 -57.33 8.92 -23.50
N ALA A 610 -57.47 9.52 -22.33
CA ALA A 610 -56.91 8.97 -21.10
C ALA A 610 -57.53 7.62 -20.74
N GLU A 611 -58.80 7.41 -21.01
CA GLU A 611 -59.57 6.19 -20.67
C GLU A 611 -59.21 5.02 -21.58
N SER A 612 -58.75 5.27 -22.80
CA SER A 612 -58.44 4.23 -23.77
C SER A 612 -57.14 3.53 -23.41
N ALA A 613 -57.13 2.21 -23.41
CA ALA A 613 -55.92 1.41 -23.26
C ALA A 613 -55.27 1.15 -24.63
N GLN A 614 -53.97 1.36 -24.74
CA GLN A 614 -53.23 1.13 -25.96
C GLN A 614 -51.86 0.50 -25.62
N ALA A 615 -51.60 -0.65 -26.17
CA ALA A 615 -50.34 -1.36 -25.87
C ALA A 615 -49.14 -0.55 -26.36
N PHE A 616 -48.18 -0.33 -25.51
CA PHE A 616 -46.90 0.33 -25.79
C PHE A 616 -45.78 -0.64 -25.56
N ARG A 617 -44.84 -0.75 -26.50
CA ARG A 617 -43.61 -1.51 -26.34
C ARG A 617 -42.44 -0.77 -27.00
N LEU A 618 -41.43 -0.52 -26.23
CA LEU A 618 -40.15 0.02 -26.66
C LEU A 618 -39.06 -1.01 -26.38
N GLU A 619 -38.28 -1.38 -27.37
CA GLU A 619 -37.11 -2.22 -27.26
C GLU A 619 -35.85 -1.47 -27.68
N TYR A 620 -34.81 -1.57 -26.90
CA TYR A 620 -33.50 -1.01 -27.18
C TYR A 620 -32.43 -2.08 -26.92
N GLY A 621 -31.50 -2.23 -27.85
CA GLY A 621 -30.40 -3.16 -27.68
C GLY A 621 -29.43 -3.18 -28.88
N LEU A 622 -28.41 -4.02 -28.82
CA LEU A 622 -27.49 -4.22 -29.96
C LEU A 622 -28.16 -4.97 -31.11
N THR A 623 -27.78 -4.62 -32.36
CA THR A 623 -28.21 -5.40 -33.51
C THR A 623 -27.61 -6.79 -33.47
N PRO A 624 -28.25 -7.81 -34.09
CA PRO A 624 -27.69 -9.18 -34.15
C PRO A 624 -26.28 -9.22 -34.77
N GLU A 625 -26.01 -8.40 -35.78
CA GLU A 625 -24.72 -8.33 -36.46
C GLU A 625 -23.64 -7.78 -35.56
N THR A 626 -23.96 -6.80 -34.73
CA THR A 626 -23.03 -6.18 -33.76
C THR A 626 -22.59 -7.14 -32.67
N ARG A 627 -23.44 -8.11 -32.31
CA ARG A 627 -23.12 -9.09 -31.25
C ARG A 627 -21.87 -9.95 -31.57
N THR A 628 -21.46 -9.98 -32.83
CA THR A 628 -20.27 -10.71 -33.32
C THR A 628 -19.19 -9.81 -33.89
N ALA A 629 -19.39 -8.49 -33.89
CA ALA A 629 -18.51 -7.51 -34.51
C ALA A 629 -17.46 -6.93 -33.56
N VAL A 630 -16.40 -6.35 -34.12
CA VAL A 630 -15.41 -5.54 -33.41
C VAL A 630 -16.06 -4.24 -32.94
N ALA A 631 -15.67 -3.71 -31.78
CA ALA A 631 -16.27 -2.52 -31.13
C ALA A 631 -16.37 -1.27 -32.03
N SER A 632 -15.49 -1.10 -33.00
CA SER A 632 -15.50 0.01 -33.97
C SER A 632 -16.67 -0.05 -34.97
N ARG A 633 -17.45 -1.13 -35.00
CA ARG A 633 -18.61 -1.32 -35.88
C ARG A 633 -19.88 -1.60 -35.09
N TRP A 634 -19.96 -1.17 -33.87
CA TRP A 634 -21.13 -1.41 -33.03
C TRP A 634 -22.34 -0.59 -33.47
N GLN A 635 -23.46 -1.27 -33.63
CA GLN A 635 -24.75 -0.69 -33.97
C GLN A 635 -25.79 -1.07 -32.92
N ASP A 636 -26.56 -0.10 -32.48
CA ASP A 636 -27.75 -0.28 -31.65
C ASP A 636 -29.04 -0.11 -32.46
N GLN A 637 -30.12 -0.63 -31.91
CA GLN A 637 -31.44 -0.48 -32.50
C GLN A 637 -32.49 -0.11 -31.47
N PHE A 638 -33.42 0.70 -31.92
CA PHE A 638 -34.65 0.98 -31.21
C PHE A 638 -35.84 0.41 -32.01
N GLN A 639 -36.78 -0.23 -31.32
CA GLN A 639 -38.02 -0.68 -31.90
C GLN A 639 -39.15 -0.17 -31.02
N LEU A 640 -40.09 0.55 -31.59
CA LEU A 640 -41.26 1.13 -30.92
C LEU A 640 -42.54 0.59 -31.56
N SER A 641 -43.49 0.16 -30.75
CA SER A 641 -44.85 -0.12 -31.19
C SER A 641 -45.86 0.51 -30.21
N ILE A 642 -46.89 1.14 -30.80
CA ILE A 642 -48.02 1.72 -30.06
C ILE A 642 -49.31 1.16 -30.67
N GLY A 643 -50.02 0.34 -29.92
CA GLY A 643 -51.17 -0.39 -30.40
C GLY A 643 -50.85 -1.20 -31.65
N THR A 644 -51.80 -1.19 -32.59
CA THR A 644 -51.61 -1.72 -33.94
C THR A 644 -51.22 -0.63 -34.94
N SER A 645 -51.37 0.64 -34.56
CA SER A 645 -51.35 1.80 -35.46
C SER A 645 -49.99 2.39 -35.73
N LEU A 646 -49.00 2.27 -34.83
CA LEU A 646 -47.67 2.83 -35.02
C LEU A 646 -46.59 1.77 -34.78
N ARG A 647 -45.66 1.66 -35.72
CA ARG A 647 -44.39 0.94 -35.55
C ARG A 647 -43.27 1.81 -36.04
N ALA A 648 -42.16 1.83 -35.26
CA ALA A 648 -40.94 2.53 -35.67
C ALA A 648 -39.73 1.67 -35.34
N GLN A 649 -38.73 1.73 -36.21
CA GLN A 649 -37.45 1.09 -36.00
C GLN A 649 -36.32 2.02 -36.41
N LEU A 650 -35.25 2.08 -35.62
CA LEU A 650 -34.12 2.97 -35.85
C LEU A 650 -32.84 2.19 -35.56
N VAL A 651 -31.84 2.28 -36.43
CA VAL A 651 -30.51 1.71 -36.26
C VAL A 651 -29.48 2.82 -36.31
N ARG A 652 -28.59 2.83 -35.29
CA ARG A 652 -27.52 3.82 -35.16
C ARG A 652 -26.16 3.16 -35.12
N ASP A 653 -25.16 3.86 -35.59
CA ASP A 653 -23.74 3.54 -35.33
C ASP A 653 -23.32 4.17 -33.99
N ILE A 654 -22.81 3.35 -33.08
CA ILE A 654 -22.31 3.75 -31.75
C ILE A 654 -20.83 3.42 -31.55
N GLY A 655 -20.12 3.01 -32.62
CA GLY A 655 -18.69 2.73 -32.58
C GLY A 655 -17.80 3.97 -32.58
N GLY A 656 -18.33 5.15 -32.90
CA GLY A 656 -17.64 6.44 -32.92
C GLY A 656 -17.84 7.29 -31.66
N ALA A 657 -17.19 8.44 -31.60
CA ALA A 657 -17.32 9.39 -30.48
C ALA A 657 -18.75 9.99 -30.35
N GLN A 658 -19.49 10.03 -31.45
CA GLN A 658 -20.91 10.45 -31.48
C GLN A 658 -21.74 9.39 -32.19
N SER A 659 -22.92 9.08 -31.64
CA SER A 659 -23.85 8.15 -32.29
C SER A 659 -24.47 8.80 -33.51
N ARG A 660 -24.53 8.05 -34.64
CA ARG A 660 -25.10 8.50 -35.91
C ARG A 660 -26.25 7.59 -36.33
N VAL A 661 -27.37 8.16 -36.73
CA VAL A 661 -28.48 7.41 -37.36
C VAL A 661 -28.00 6.88 -38.71
N LEU A 662 -28.03 5.55 -38.89
CA LEU A 662 -27.71 4.91 -40.16
C LEU A 662 -28.96 4.78 -41.03
N ARG A 663 -30.01 4.20 -40.47
CA ARG A 663 -31.27 3.95 -41.15
C ARG A 663 -32.41 3.79 -40.16
N GLY A 664 -33.62 4.04 -40.61
CA GLY A 664 -34.80 3.80 -39.80
C GLY A 664 -36.08 3.82 -40.65
N GLY A 665 -37.17 3.47 -40.01
CA GLY A 665 -38.47 3.51 -40.65
C GLY A 665 -39.58 3.73 -39.61
N ILE A 666 -40.60 4.45 -40.03
CA ILE A 666 -41.86 4.66 -39.27
C ILE A 666 -43.02 4.18 -40.15
N SER A 667 -43.86 3.37 -39.56
CA SER A 667 -45.08 2.86 -40.21
C SER A 667 -46.30 3.28 -39.41
N LEU A 668 -47.26 3.92 -40.04
CA LEU A 668 -48.49 4.48 -39.44
C LEU A 668 -49.74 4.02 -40.20
N SER A 669 -50.71 3.49 -39.48
CA SER A 669 -51.99 3.09 -40.09
C SER A 669 -53.10 3.05 -39.01
N PRO A 670 -54.35 3.43 -39.26
CA PRO A 670 -55.46 3.34 -38.30
C PRO A 670 -55.83 1.91 -37.90
N ASP A 671 -55.71 0.93 -38.80
CA ASP A 671 -56.11 -0.47 -38.54
C ASP A 671 -54.91 -1.32 -38.08
N ALA A 672 -53.97 -1.49 -38.97
CA ALA A 672 -52.75 -2.26 -38.68
C ALA A 672 -51.56 -1.64 -39.47
N ALA A 673 -50.59 -1.11 -38.71
CA ALA A 673 -49.37 -0.59 -39.31
C ALA A 673 -48.63 -1.72 -40.02
N PRO A 674 -48.28 -1.57 -41.33
CA PRO A 674 -47.49 -2.57 -42.04
C PRO A 674 -46.12 -2.76 -41.38
N ALA A 675 -45.43 -3.81 -41.79
CA ALA A 675 -44.03 -4.00 -41.36
C ALA A 675 -43.21 -2.78 -41.72
N VAL A 676 -42.29 -2.39 -40.82
CA VAL A 676 -41.45 -1.22 -41.06
C VAL A 676 -40.53 -1.50 -42.23
N VAL A 677 -40.58 -0.67 -43.25
CA VAL A 677 -39.66 -0.69 -44.39
C VAL A 677 -38.56 0.32 -44.12
N MET A 678 -37.35 -0.17 -43.97
CA MET A 678 -36.17 0.67 -43.76
C MET A 678 -35.45 0.89 -45.08
N PRO A 679 -35.17 2.15 -45.47
CA PRO A 679 -34.29 2.44 -46.60
C PRO A 679 -32.86 1.98 -46.31
N GLN A 680 -31.98 1.92 -47.32
CA GLN A 680 -30.56 1.59 -47.14
C GLN A 680 -29.86 2.63 -46.24
N GLU A 681 -30.21 3.91 -46.41
CA GLU A 681 -29.74 5.04 -45.57
C GLU A 681 -30.90 6.01 -45.30
N GLY A 682 -30.84 6.69 -44.14
CA GLY A 682 -31.82 7.68 -43.73
C GLY A 682 -33.12 7.09 -43.15
N LEU A 683 -34.16 7.87 -43.11
CA LEU A 683 -35.42 7.52 -42.46
C LEU A 683 -36.56 7.39 -43.48
N GLY A 684 -37.27 6.23 -43.49
CA GLY A 684 -38.47 5.99 -44.28
C GLY A 684 -39.76 6.25 -43.48
N LEU A 685 -40.74 6.92 -44.06
CA LEU A 685 -42.08 7.05 -43.47
C LEU A 685 -43.09 6.39 -44.39
N THR A 686 -43.77 5.35 -43.89
CA THR A 686 -44.90 4.72 -44.57
C THR A 686 -46.18 5.01 -43.82
N ALA A 687 -47.13 5.67 -44.45
CA ALA A 687 -48.40 6.04 -43.80
C ALA A 687 -49.58 5.59 -44.66
N ARG A 688 -50.55 4.90 -44.06
CA ARG A 688 -51.80 4.49 -44.66
C ARG A 688 -52.96 5.07 -43.87
N PHE A 689 -53.87 5.75 -44.54
CA PHE A 689 -55.07 6.32 -43.92
C PHE A 689 -56.33 5.88 -44.70
N ILE A 690 -57.42 5.76 -44.01
CA ILE A 690 -58.74 5.69 -44.64
C ILE A 690 -59.16 7.12 -44.98
N ASP A 691 -59.06 8.01 -43.98
CA ASP A 691 -59.40 9.45 -44.10
C ASP A 691 -58.24 10.25 -43.52
N LEU A 692 -57.58 11.07 -44.35
CA LEU A 692 -56.51 11.96 -43.98
C LEU A 692 -56.99 13.42 -44.13
N ASN A 693 -57.20 14.07 -42.98
CA ASN A 693 -57.63 15.50 -42.96
C ASN A 693 -56.42 16.39 -42.71
N LEU A 694 -55.88 17.03 -43.73
CA LEU A 694 -54.70 17.89 -43.60
C LEU A 694 -55.01 19.13 -42.77
N ASP A 695 -56.28 19.60 -42.69
CA ASP A 695 -56.66 20.74 -41.87
C ASP A 695 -56.46 20.45 -40.36
N GLN A 696 -56.53 19.20 -39.97
CA GLN A 696 -56.21 18.75 -38.61
C GLN A 696 -54.71 18.44 -38.44
N TRP A 697 -54.07 17.81 -39.42
CA TRP A 697 -52.67 17.40 -39.33
C TRP A 697 -51.70 18.56 -39.44
N SER A 698 -51.94 19.54 -40.33
CA SER A 698 -51.05 20.68 -40.56
C SER A 698 -50.84 21.54 -39.30
N PRO A 699 -51.90 21.97 -38.56
CA PRO A 699 -51.66 22.66 -37.28
C PRO A 699 -50.94 21.86 -36.23
N TRP A 700 -51.17 20.54 -36.19
CA TRP A 700 -50.49 19.66 -35.24
C TRP A 700 -49.01 19.50 -35.60
N LEU A 701 -48.66 19.27 -36.85
CA LEU A 701 -47.30 19.21 -37.35
C LEU A 701 -46.57 20.55 -37.15
N ASN A 702 -47.26 21.67 -37.35
CA ASN A 702 -46.70 22.98 -37.09
C ASN A 702 -46.40 23.21 -35.60
N LYS A 703 -47.22 22.69 -34.67
CA LYS A 703 -46.90 22.71 -33.23
C LYS A 703 -45.66 21.90 -32.91
N LEU A 704 -45.40 20.81 -33.60
CA LEU A 704 -44.19 19.99 -33.44
C LEU A 704 -42.97 20.65 -34.08
N SER A 705 -43.12 21.43 -35.17
CA SER A 705 -42.02 22.08 -35.89
C SER A 705 -41.73 23.52 -35.41
N ALA A 706 -42.72 24.24 -34.83
CA ALA A 706 -42.63 25.64 -34.41
C ALA A 706 -41.65 25.83 -33.23
N GLY A 707 -40.38 26.05 -33.49
CA GLY A 707 -39.38 26.28 -32.41
C GLY A 707 -37.94 26.40 -32.85
N THR A 708 -37.63 26.38 -34.13
CA THR A 708 -36.36 26.93 -34.61
C THR A 708 -36.55 28.44 -34.78
N PRO A 709 -35.93 29.33 -33.97
CA PRO A 709 -35.91 30.76 -34.30
C PRO A 709 -35.19 30.89 -35.63
N ASN A 710 -35.89 31.34 -36.64
CA ASN A 710 -35.34 31.74 -37.92
C ASN A 710 -34.44 32.95 -37.64
N THR A 711 -33.15 32.76 -37.44
CA THR A 711 -32.13 33.80 -37.33
C THR A 711 -31.81 34.40 -38.71
N ALA A 712 -32.84 34.82 -39.43
CA ALA A 712 -32.68 35.57 -40.68
C ALA A 712 -32.55 37.10 -40.47
N ASN A 713 -32.63 37.62 -39.23
CA ASN A 713 -32.45 39.05 -38.95
C ASN A 713 -31.70 39.27 -37.62
N ALA A 714 -30.40 39.06 -37.62
CA ALA A 714 -29.49 39.64 -36.61
C ALA A 714 -28.34 40.35 -37.35
N PRO A 715 -28.09 41.65 -37.06
CA PRO A 715 -27.01 42.37 -37.72
C PRO A 715 -25.66 41.86 -37.28
N ASN A 716 -24.76 41.77 -38.23
CA ASN A 716 -23.34 41.40 -38.11
C ASN A 716 -22.69 41.97 -36.86
N SER A 717 -22.32 41.15 -35.95
CA SER A 717 -21.21 41.40 -35.02
C SER A 717 -20.30 40.16 -35.01
N GLY A 718 -19.18 40.33 -35.70
CA GLY A 718 -18.16 39.30 -35.81
C GLY A 718 -17.59 38.88 -34.47
N ARG A 719 -17.67 37.59 -34.19
CA ARG A 719 -16.70 36.87 -33.37
C ARG A 719 -16.73 35.39 -33.76
N SER A 720 -15.68 35.00 -34.42
CA SER A 720 -15.31 33.60 -34.69
C SER A 720 -15.19 32.82 -33.39
N GLY A 721 -16.04 31.83 -33.23
CA GLY A 721 -15.98 30.84 -32.14
C GLY A 721 -16.86 29.68 -32.54
N SER A 722 -16.31 28.73 -33.30
CA SER A 722 -16.96 27.51 -33.74
C SER A 722 -17.32 26.64 -32.52
N ALA A 723 -18.55 26.80 -32.04
CA ALA A 723 -19.26 25.77 -31.30
C ALA A 723 -20.39 25.29 -32.23
N ALA A 724 -20.15 24.21 -32.96
CA ALA A 724 -21.20 23.52 -33.69
C ALA A 724 -22.22 23.01 -32.67
N SER A 725 -23.34 23.75 -32.54
CA SER A 725 -24.54 23.24 -31.91
C SER A 725 -25.05 22.11 -32.82
N SER A 726 -24.74 20.86 -32.45
CA SER A 726 -25.32 19.68 -33.08
C SER A 726 -26.79 19.60 -32.69
N ASP A 727 -27.66 20.23 -33.52
CA ASP A 727 -29.10 20.03 -33.46
C ASP A 727 -29.38 18.59 -33.98
N PRO A 728 -29.87 17.63 -33.16
CA PRO A 728 -30.09 16.24 -33.58
C PRO A 728 -31.29 16.09 -34.54
N LEU A 729 -31.99 17.17 -34.87
CA LEU A 729 -33.17 17.15 -35.73
C LEU A 729 -32.93 16.89 -37.22
N PRO A 730 -31.76 17.23 -37.84
CA PRO A 730 -31.55 16.93 -39.26
C PRO A 730 -31.56 15.44 -39.57
N ASP A 731 -31.09 14.60 -38.62
CA ASP A 731 -30.96 13.15 -38.80
C ASP A 731 -32.30 12.39 -38.72
N LEU A 732 -33.38 13.04 -38.22
CA LEU A 732 -34.72 12.44 -38.08
C LEU A 732 -35.68 12.87 -39.17
N MET A 733 -35.28 13.72 -40.12
CA MET A 733 -36.10 14.07 -41.26
C MET A 733 -36.23 12.87 -42.24
N PRO A 734 -37.43 12.48 -42.66
CA PRO A 734 -37.60 11.40 -43.62
C PRO A 734 -36.86 11.65 -44.92
N SER A 735 -36.13 10.63 -45.39
CA SER A 735 -35.51 10.62 -46.72
C SER A 735 -36.39 9.95 -47.77
N ALA A 736 -37.38 9.17 -47.33
CA ALA A 736 -38.36 8.51 -48.17
C ALA A 736 -39.75 8.56 -47.51
N LEU A 737 -40.77 8.83 -48.31
CA LEU A 737 -42.16 8.90 -47.89
C LEU A 737 -43.00 8.01 -48.82
N ALA A 738 -43.86 7.17 -48.24
CA ALA A 738 -44.90 6.42 -48.92
C ALA A 738 -46.23 6.68 -48.21
N LEU A 739 -47.08 7.45 -48.79
CA LEU A 739 -48.38 7.81 -48.26
C LEU A 739 -49.49 7.23 -49.12
N SER A 740 -50.46 6.55 -48.52
CA SER A 740 -51.69 6.11 -49.21
C SER A 740 -52.92 6.48 -48.39
N THR A 741 -53.94 7.03 -49.03
CA THR A 741 -55.21 7.38 -48.37
C THR A 741 -56.37 7.18 -49.29
N GLN A 742 -57.49 6.65 -48.76
CA GLN A 742 -58.73 6.54 -49.54
C GLN A 742 -59.41 7.92 -49.73
N ARG A 743 -59.24 8.80 -48.71
CA ARG A 743 -59.80 10.14 -48.73
C ARG A 743 -58.83 11.14 -48.15
N LEU A 744 -58.43 12.13 -48.90
CA LEU A 744 -57.65 13.25 -48.43
C LEU A 744 -58.52 14.50 -48.43
N THR A 745 -58.71 15.18 -47.29
CA THR A 745 -59.38 16.45 -47.15
C THR A 745 -58.37 17.56 -46.86
N SER A 746 -58.46 18.65 -47.63
CA SER A 746 -57.59 19.83 -47.43
C SER A 746 -58.37 21.08 -47.95
N GLU A 747 -58.52 22.08 -47.09
CA GLU A 747 -59.20 23.36 -47.41
C GLU A 747 -60.60 23.15 -48.02
N GLY A 748 -61.37 22.19 -47.48
CA GLY A 748 -62.73 21.87 -47.98
C GLY A 748 -62.80 21.06 -49.28
N ARG A 749 -61.62 20.66 -49.86
CA ARG A 749 -61.52 19.81 -51.06
C ARG A 749 -61.21 18.38 -50.67
N THR A 750 -61.75 17.42 -51.41
CA THR A 750 -61.52 16.01 -51.16
C THR A 750 -60.95 15.35 -52.39
N LEU A 751 -59.82 14.63 -52.20
CA LEU A 751 -59.25 13.77 -53.21
C LEU A 751 -59.41 12.29 -52.75
N HIS A 752 -59.69 11.41 -53.73
CA HIS A 752 -59.91 9.98 -53.45
C HIS A 752 -58.83 9.11 -54.00
N ASN A 753 -58.47 8.03 -53.25
CA ASN A 753 -57.52 7.00 -53.62
C ASN A 753 -56.13 7.55 -53.98
N LEU A 754 -55.61 8.46 -53.14
CA LEU A 754 -54.33 9.09 -53.36
C LEU A 754 -53.17 8.14 -52.89
N GLN A 755 -52.18 8.01 -53.73
CA GLN A 755 -50.93 7.36 -53.42
C GLN A 755 -49.77 8.31 -53.77
N VAL A 756 -48.93 8.61 -52.76
CA VAL A 756 -47.78 9.51 -52.92
C VAL A 756 -46.52 8.76 -52.52
N GLY A 757 -45.59 8.63 -53.43
CA GLY A 757 -44.23 8.22 -53.18
C GLY A 757 -43.30 9.43 -53.30
N ALA A 758 -42.47 9.70 -52.31
CA ALA A 758 -41.51 10.80 -52.40
C ALA A 758 -40.15 10.39 -51.81
N THR A 759 -39.08 10.85 -52.44
CA THR A 759 -37.71 10.68 -51.97
C THR A 759 -37.01 12.03 -51.93
N ARG A 760 -36.16 12.20 -50.92
CA ARG A 760 -35.41 13.44 -50.66
C ARG A 760 -33.96 13.24 -51.04
N GLN A 761 -33.36 14.13 -51.84
CA GLN A 761 -31.96 14.24 -52.13
C GLN A 761 -31.49 15.66 -51.78
N GLY A 762 -30.73 15.80 -50.65
CA GLY A 762 -30.41 17.10 -50.09
C GLY A 762 -31.68 17.84 -49.64
N ASP A 763 -31.91 19.04 -50.16
CA ASP A 763 -33.12 19.83 -49.86
C ASP A 763 -34.26 19.64 -50.89
N LEU A 764 -34.04 18.82 -51.93
CA LEU A 764 -35.00 18.59 -53.01
C LEU A 764 -35.81 17.32 -52.76
N TRP A 765 -37.14 17.45 -52.76
CA TRP A 765 -38.09 16.34 -52.81
C TRP A 765 -38.51 16.00 -54.22
N ARG A 766 -38.43 14.73 -54.56
CA ARG A 766 -39.06 14.21 -55.80
C ARG A 766 -40.25 13.37 -55.38
N ALA A 767 -41.44 13.76 -55.84
CA ALA A 767 -42.68 13.07 -55.54
C ALA A 767 -43.29 12.50 -56.82
N THR A 768 -43.89 11.31 -56.67
CA THR A 768 -44.78 10.67 -57.65
C THR A 768 -46.16 10.53 -56.96
N VAL A 769 -47.20 10.93 -57.68
CA VAL A 769 -48.60 10.96 -57.14
C VAL A 769 -49.42 10.08 -58.01
#